data_518383641a8f12bb7419cdb9853ba577
#
_entry.id   518383641a8f12bb7419cdb9853ba577
#
_cell.length_a   1.000
_cell.length_b   1.000
_cell.length_c   1.000
_cell.angle_alpha   90.00
_cell.angle_beta   90.00
_cell.angle_gamma   90.00
#
_symmetry.space_group_name_H-M   'P 1'
#
loop_
_entity.id
_entity.type
_entity.pdbx_description
1 polymer ?
#
loop_
_entity_poly.entity_id
_entity_poly.type
_entity_poly.pdbx_seq_one_letter_code
_entity_poly.pdbx_strand_id
1 'polypeptide(L)'
;MSMFAIRLQRFIGVGALAALGVAHGAAAADADESGTTLDTVTVTATRVAMSSYDIPAAISTVSGAQLRSDALGENLSDDLGTVPGLLARNRNNYAQDQQISIRGFGANSTFGIRGIRVYQDGIPATGPDGQGQVSQFNVDSAGRVEILRGPFSALYGNSSGGVIQIFTADGSGPPQLRTSVVYGGFGELRGGANFSGSDGPLAYNLDLTHFSVDGFRSHSSAKSDSFNGKVGYTLNDANHLTLVTNLIERPDAMDPLGLTRAEFNADPESTDPAAGLYKTRKSLQQQTGGLIYDLDIDEAQALQVLGYLGHRIIEQFLSIPPSAQAAPGSSGGVVDLNRNFGGADARWSWKGTLADQPVTWVIGSSYDRQNELRRGYNDFIGTDYGVQGALRRDENDIADDIDEYAQGTWDFAPQWSLMAGVRHSDVQFQADDHFITTTNPNDSGSIAYGATSPVAGLTFKALSWLHLYASYGQGFETPLGSELAYKPDGSSGLNFGLQPARNTSTELGAKLELTPNLTAEAAVFHALTHHEIVVDTNIDGRSTYQNSNRTRRQGAEFSEDYRFAPRWHAQFAYTYIEANYVDAYLTCVATPCARPTALVSAGNRLPGVPKNDASAALRWGEDVGLHAAVNAQYASNVATNDLNTVLAPSYTLFGADAGYGFETQRDSVSGFLRINNLLNRHYVGSVIVDDSNSRYFEPGPGFDVMVGVTVVFK
;
A
#
# COMPACT_ATOMS: atom_id res chain seq x y z
N MET A 1 -26.03 -24.49 -0.62
CA MET A 1 -26.03 -25.31 0.63
C MET A 1 -25.64 -24.37 1.75
N SER A 2 -26.63 -24.09 2.55
CA SER A 2 -26.59 -23.16 3.70
C SER A 2 -25.79 -23.76 4.86
N MET A 3 -25.21 -22.88 5.68
CA MET A 3 -24.60 -23.07 6.97
C MET A 3 -23.07 -22.99 7.00
N PHE A 4 -22.60 -21.79 7.32
CA PHE A 4 -21.71 -21.53 8.47
C PHE A 4 -21.65 -20.00 8.67
N ALA A 5 -22.76 -19.44 9.18
CA ALA A 5 -22.75 -18.14 9.82
C ALA A 5 -22.50 -18.37 11.32
N ILE A 6 -21.27 -18.35 11.75
CA ILE A 6 -20.93 -18.22 13.16
C ILE A 6 -20.98 -16.74 13.50
N ARG A 7 -22.08 -16.32 14.12
CA ARG A 7 -22.18 -15.04 14.82
C ARG A 7 -21.20 -15.05 15.99
N LEU A 8 -20.11 -14.34 15.85
CA LEU A 8 -19.23 -13.95 16.97
C LEU A 8 -19.86 -12.73 17.65
N GLN A 9 -21.04 -12.92 18.26
CA GLN A 9 -21.62 -11.94 19.18
C GLN A 9 -21.55 -12.48 20.59
N ARG A 10 -20.89 -11.71 21.46
CA ARG A 10 -20.77 -11.85 22.91
C ARG A 10 -19.58 -12.70 23.39
N PHE A 11 -18.42 -12.01 23.54
CA PHE A 11 -17.52 -12.24 24.68
C PHE A 11 -16.52 -11.09 24.75
N ILE A 12 -16.95 -9.93 25.27
CA ILE A 12 -16.06 -8.96 25.91
C ILE A 12 -16.83 -8.45 27.12
N GLY A 13 -16.63 -9.15 28.23
CA GLY A 13 -16.99 -8.67 29.55
C GLY A 13 -15.83 -7.84 30.09
N VAL A 14 -16.11 -6.58 30.34
CA VAL A 14 -15.24 -5.58 30.95
C VAL A 14 -14.60 -6.13 32.22
N GLY A 15 -13.29 -6.20 32.26
CA GLY A 15 -12.48 -6.42 33.43
C GLY A 15 -11.47 -5.30 33.61
N ALA A 16 -11.92 -4.12 34.04
CA ALA A 16 -11.03 -3.08 34.55
C ALA A 16 -10.67 -3.45 35.99
N LEU A 17 -9.42 -3.86 36.21
CA LEU A 17 -8.86 -3.96 37.58
C LEU A 17 -7.63 -3.07 37.63
N ALA A 18 -7.82 -1.96 38.35
CA ALA A 18 -6.75 -1.11 38.82
C ALA A 18 -5.89 -1.86 39.86
N ALA A 19 -4.59 -1.94 39.60
CA ALA A 19 -3.62 -2.34 40.61
C ALA A 19 -2.66 -1.18 40.83
N LEU A 20 -2.94 -0.40 41.87
CA LEU A 20 -2.00 0.46 42.57
C LEU A 20 -1.26 -0.38 43.62
N GLY A 21 0.06 -0.30 43.63
CA GLY A 21 0.75 -0.59 44.86
C GLY A 21 2.17 -1.16 44.76
N VAL A 22 3.10 -0.37 45.22
CA VAL A 22 4.35 -0.69 45.92
C VAL A 22 5.63 -0.74 45.08
N ALA A 23 6.33 0.38 45.09
CA ALA A 23 7.75 0.49 44.71
C ALA A 23 8.64 -0.21 45.78
N HIS A 24 9.46 -1.16 45.33
CA HIS A 24 10.64 -1.59 46.05
C HIS A 24 11.83 -1.43 45.12
N GLY A 25 12.84 -0.69 45.58
CA GLY A 25 14.05 -0.41 44.83
C GLY A 25 14.83 -1.67 44.47
N ALA A 26 15.18 -1.79 43.20
CA ALA A 26 16.12 -2.76 42.70
C ALA A 26 17.44 -2.05 42.36
N ALA A 27 18.52 -2.60 42.87
CA ALA A 27 19.88 -2.17 42.61
C ALA A 27 20.23 -2.37 41.14
N ALA A 28 20.93 -1.41 40.56
CA ALA A 28 21.47 -1.51 39.20
C ALA A 28 22.41 -2.71 39.11
N ALA A 29 22.07 -3.64 38.22
CA ALA A 29 23.01 -4.60 37.67
C ALA A 29 23.63 -3.97 36.43
N ASP A 30 24.97 -4.06 36.34
CA ASP A 30 25.75 -3.59 35.20
C ASP A 30 25.18 -4.21 33.90
N ALA A 31 24.65 -3.37 33.04
CA ALA A 31 24.27 -3.75 31.70
C ALA A 31 25.52 -3.88 30.86
N ASP A 32 25.70 -5.08 30.32
CA ASP A 32 26.70 -5.41 29.31
C ASP A 32 26.59 -4.38 28.15
N GLU A 33 27.67 -3.69 27.80
CA GLU A 33 27.76 -2.79 26.65
C GLU A 33 27.71 -3.59 25.36
N SER A 34 26.55 -4.13 24.98
CA SER A 34 26.31 -4.55 23.63
C SER A 34 26.07 -3.30 22.79
N GLY A 35 27.13 -2.78 22.17
CA GLY A 35 27.04 -1.71 21.20
C GLY A 35 26.02 -2.08 20.13
N THR A 36 24.94 -1.31 20.08
CA THR A 36 23.87 -1.49 19.07
C THR A 36 24.40 -1.07 17.70
N THR A 37 24.96 -2.04 16.98
CA THR A 37 25.26 -1.89 15.55
C THR A 37 23.92 -1.94 14.77
N LEU A 38 23.81 -1.16 13.70
CA LEU A 38 22.73 -1.36 12.72
C LEU A 38 22.99 -2.70 12.04
N ASP A 39 22.04 -3.64 12.14
CA ASP A 39 22.14 -4.94 11.47
C ASP A 39 22.10 -4.74 9.95
N THR A 40 22.92 -5.50 9.23
CA THR A 40 22.85 -5.55 7.77
C THR A 40 21.47 -6.07 7.36
N VAL A 41 20.68 -5.23 6.74
CA VAL A 41 19.29 -5.55 6.36
C VAL A 41 19.31 -6.56 5.21
N THR A 42 18.89 -7.79 5.48
CA THR A 42 18.66 -8.80 4.46
C THR A 42 17.26 -8.61 3.91
N VAL A 43 17.16 -8.44 2.59
CA VAL A 43 15.88 -8.26 1.87
C VAL A 43 15.64 -9.40 0.91
N THR A 44 14.38 -9.68 0.64
CA THR A 44 13.92 -10.69 -0.30
C THR A 44 13.24 -10.08 -1.54
N ALA A 45 13.25 -8.76 -1.63
CA ALA A 45 12.71 -8.01 -2.77
C ALA A 45 13.37 -8.35 -4.12
N THR A 46 14.44 -9.14 -4.13
CA THR A 46 15.07 -9.71 -5.33
C THR A 46 14.77 -11.19 -5.51
N ARG A 47 13.74 -11.72 -4.84
CA ARG A 47 13.32 -13.14 -4.83
C ARG A 47 14.34 -14.12 -4.24
N VAL A 48 15.48 -13.62 -3.81
CA VAL A 48 16.51 -14.33 -3.03
C VAL A 48 16.93 -13.42 -1.89
N ALA A 49 17.21 -14.01 -0.74
CA ALA A 49 17.73 -13.26 0.41
C ALA A 49 19.12 -12.70 0.10
N MET A 50 19.25 -11.37 0.08
CA MET A 50 20.47 -10.62 -0.18
C MET A 50 20.60 -9.43 0.76
N SER A 51 21.82 -8.96 1.01
CA SER A 51 22.03 -7.67 1.66
C SER A 51 21.44 -6.54 0.79
N SER A 52 20.61 -5.69 1.37
CA SER A 52 20.08 -4.51 0.68
C SER A 52 21.19 -3.60 0.13
N TYR A 53 22.35 -3.63 0.77
CA TYR A 53 23.54 -2.86 0.41
C TYR A 53 24.16 -3.28 -0.94
N ASP A 54 24.05 -4.58 -1.31
CA ASP A 54 24.63 -5.13 -2.54
C ASP A 54 23.70 -5.03 -3.77
N ILE A 55 22.41 -4.71 -3.55
CA ILE A 55 21.42 -4.68 -4.63
C ILE A 55 21.48 -3.35 -5.40
N PRO A 56 21.53 -3.37 -6.76
CA PRO A 56 21.58 -2.14 -7.58
C PRO A 56 20.21 -1.45 -7.74
N ALA A 57 19.53 -1.20 -6.62
CA ALA A 57 18.22 -0.54 -6.57
C ALA A 57 18.03 0.16 -5.22
N ALA A 58 17.19 1.19 -5.20
CA ALA A 58 16.73 1.82 -3.96
C ALA A 58 15.76 0.88 -3.24
N ILE A 59 16.13 0.40 -2.05
CA ILE A 59 15.31 -0.48 -1.21
C ILE A 59 15.29 0.07 0.21
N SER A 60 14.09 0.22 0.75
CA SER A 60 13.91 0.57 2.16
C SER A 60 13.21 -0.56 2.90
N THR A 61 13.57 -0.76 4.15
CA THR A 61 12.91 -1.72 5.04
C THR A 61 12.44 -0.98 6.29
N VAL A 62 11.18 -1.21 6.65
CA VAL A 62 10.59 -0.75 7.91
C VAL A 62 10.31 -1.98 8.77
N SER A 63 10.90 -2.05 9.95
CA SER A 63 10.74 -3.19 10.84
C SER A 63 9.36 -3.20 11.50
N GLY A 64 8.86 -4.39 11.87
CA GLY A 64 7.62 -4.51 12.63
C GLY A 64 7.65 -3.80 13.98
N ALA A 65 8.82 -3.67 14.60
CA ALA A 65 9.00 -2.88 15.82
C ALA A 65 8.73 -1.39 15.56
N GLN A 66 9.27 -0.84 14.46
CA GLN A 66 9.00 0.54 14.05
C GLN A 66 7.51 0.76 13.75
N LEU A 67 6.88 -0.16 13.01
CA LEU A 67 5.45 -0.10 12.66
C LEU A 67 4.52 -0.10 13.89
N ARG A 68 4.96 -0.66 15.01
CA ARG A 68 4.19 -0.72 16.27
C ARG A 68 4.62 0.30 17.31
N SER A 69 5.66 1.10 17.04
CA SER A 69 6.21 2.02 18.03
C SER A 69 5.33 3.25 18.21
N ASP A 70 4.69 3.36 19.40
CA ASP A 70 3.96 4.54 19.84
C ASP A 70 2.96 5.08 18.78
N ALA A 71 2.24 4.18 18.10
CA ALA A 71 1.34 4.49 16.99
C ALA A 71 -0.04 3.83 17.16
N LEU A 72 -1.02 4.31 16.38
CA LEU A 72 -2.33 3.66 16.29
C LEU A 72 -2.22 2.27 15.63
N GLY A 73 -1.41 2.16 14.57
CA GLY A 73 -1.13 0.91 13.86
C GLY A 73 -2.29 0.35 13.05
N GLU A 74 -3.25 1.20 12.63
CA GLU A 74 -4.38 0.78 11.77
C GLU A 74 -4.02 0.85 10.29
N ASN A 75 -3.30 1.87 9.89
CA ASN A 75 -2.99 2.11 8.48
C ASN A 75 -1.50 1.94 8.20
N LEU A 76 -1.18 1.26 7.10
CA LEU A 76 0.20 1.12 6.63
C LEU A 76 0.88 2.49 6.37
N SER A 77 0.08 3.51 5.98
CA SER A 77 0.57 4.86 5.71
C SER A 77 1.11 5.59 6.94
N ASP A 78 0.75 5.18 8.14
CA ASP A 78 1.05 5.94 9.36
C ASP A 78 2.57 5.91 9.67
N ASP A 79 3.26 4.84 9.28
CA ASP A 79 4.67 4.59 9.61
C ASP A 79 5.63 4.55 8.39
N LEU A 80 5.09 4.69 7.17
CA LEU A 80 5.91 4.69 5.96
C LEU A 80 6.43 6.07 5.53
N GLY A 81 6.14 7.12 6.27
CA GLY A 81 6.53 8.50 5.94
C GLY A 81 8.04 8.74 5.92
N THR A 82 8.86 7.85 6.50
CA THR A 82 10.32 7.92 6.48
C THR A 82 10.97 7.28 5.26
N VAL A 83 10.19 6.72 4.33
CA VAL A 83 10.68 6.08 3.12
C VAL A 83 10.74 7.10 1.99
N PRO A 84 11.93 7.49 1.49
CA PRO A 84 12.02 8.46 0.40
C PRO A 84 11.39 7.91 -0.88
N GLY A 85 10.79 8.79 -1.68
CA GLY A 85 10.12 8.41 -2.94
C GLY A 85 8.76 7.76 -2.77
N LEU A 86 8.38 7.37 -1.58
CA LEU A 86 7.07 6.82 -1.25
C LEU A 86 6.17 7.91 -0.67
N LEU A 87 5.05 8.15 -1.28
CA LEU A 87 3.96 8.95 -0.74
C LEU A 87 2.87 7.99 -0.26
N ALA A 88 2.75 7.82 1.05
CA ALA A 88 1.67 7.07 1.68
C ALA A 88 0.84 8.04 2.52
N ARG A 89 -0.44 8.19 2.20
CA ARG A 89 -1.34 9.15 2.84
C ARG A 89 -2.52 8.42 3.46
N ASN A 90 -2.70 8.66 4.74
CA ASN A 90 -3.95 8.35 5.42
C ASN A 90 -5.00 9.37 4.96
N ARG A 91 -6.07 8.91 4.32
CA ARG A 91 -7.15 9.78 3.83
C ARG A 91 -8.09 10.21 4.96
N ASN A 92 -7.99 9.56 6.14
CA ASN A 92 -8.96 9.69 7.23
C ASN A 92 -10.42 9.50 6.77
N ASN A 93 -10.54 8.71 5.73
CA ASN A 93 -11.77 8.27 5.08
C ASN A 93 -11.64 6.76 4.83
N TYR A 94 -12.13 5.97 5.76
CA TYR A 94 -11.99 4.51 5.75
C TYR A 94 -12.89 3.81 4.71
N ALA A 95 -13.79 4.55 4.05
CA ALA A 95 -14.52 4.07 2.88
C ALA A 95 -13.63 4.03 1.61
N GLN A 96 -12.53 4.78 1.61
CA GLN A 96 -11.58 4.84 0.50
C GLN A 96 -10.27 4.12 0.86
N ASP A 97 -9.60 3.55 -0.14
CA ASP A 97 -8.27 3.00 0.07
C ASP A 97 -7.23 4.11 0.30
N GLN A 98 -6.15 3.81 1.05
CA GLN A 98 -5.06 4.75 1.27
C GLN A 98 -4.43 5.19 -0.06
N GLN A 99 -4.04 6.45 -0.15
CA GLN A 99 -3.33 6.95 -1.31
C GLN A 99 -1.85 6.58 -1.19
N ILE A 100 -1.39 5.66 -2.04
CA ILE A 100 0.01 5.22 -2.09
C ILE A 100 0.55 5.45 -3.50
N SER A 101 1.66 6.16 -3.59
CA SER A 101 2.40 6.34 -4.85
C SER A 101 3.89 6.24 -4.61
N ILE A 102 4.62 5.72 -5.60
CA ILE A 102 6.08 5.63 -5.57
C ILE A 102 6.63 6.44 -6.74
N ARG A 103 7.44 7.47 -6.44
CA ARG A 103 8.02 8.38 -7.45
C ARG A 103 6.97 8.99 -8.39
N GLY A 104 5.75 9.21 -7.87
CA GLY A 104 4.63 9.73 -8.62
C GLY A 104 3.89 8.71 -9.50
N PHE A 105 4.33 7.44 -9.56
CA PHE A 105 3.50 6.37 -10.11
C PHE A 105 2.37 6.03 -9.13
N GLY A 106 1.16 5.89 -9.65
CA GLY A 106 -0.04 5.67 -8.85
C GLY A 106 -0.67 6.92 -8.25
N ALA A 107 -0.07 8.10 -8.38
CA ALA A 107 -0.60 9.33 -7.79
C ALA A 107 -1.95 9.77 -8.38
N ASN A 108 -2.22 9.43 -9.63
CA ASN A 108 -3.46 9.72 -10.36
C ASN A 108 -4.52 8.61 -10.26
N SER A 109 -4.32 7.62 -9.40
CA SER A 109 -5.32 6.58 -9.18
C SER A 109 -6.55 7.15 -8.49
N THR A 110 -7.73 6.96 -9.08
CA THR A 110 -9.01 7.36 -8.49
C THR A 110 -9.54 6.30 -7.53
N PHE A 111 -9.18 5.03 -7.74
CA PHE A 111 -9.64 3.88 -6.96
C PHE A 111 -8.50 2.88 -6.73
N GLY A 112 -8.23 2.56 -5.47
CA GLY A 112 -7.17 1.64 -5.09
C GLY A 112 -5.76 2.16 -5.40
N ILE A 113 -4.81 1.24 -5.47
CA ILE A 113 -3.40 1.51 -5.78
C ILE A 113 -3.13 1.04 -7.21
N ARG A 114 -2.43 1.85 -7.99
CA ARG A 114 -2.07 1.57 -9.38
C ARG A 114 -0.57 1.73 -9.60
N GLY A 115 0.00 0.94 -10.53
CA GLY A 115 1.41 1.03 -10.91
C GLY A 115 2.39 0.62 -9.82
N ILE A 116 1.90 0.04 -8.73
CA ILE A 116 2.67 -0.49 -7.60
C ILE A 116 2.17 -1.90 -7.32
N ARG A 117 3.08 -2.87 -7.30
CA ARG A 117 2.75 -4.23 -6.92
C ARG A 117 2.84 -4.38 -5.40
N VAL A 118 1.82 -4.94 -4.79
CA VAL A 118 1.73 -5.12 -3.34
C VAL A 118 1.56 -6.59 -3.01
N TYR A 119 2.32 -7.08 -2.03
CA TYR A 119 2.29 -8.47 -1.59
C TYR A 119 2.19 -8.56 -0.07
N GLN A 120 1.56 -9.61 0.42
CA GLN A 120 1.63 -10.05 1.80
C GLN A 120 2.08 -11.51 1.85
N ASP A 121 3.22 -11.79 2.49
CA ASP A 121 3.82 -13.14 2.58
C ASP A 121 3.92 -13.85 1.21
N GLY A 122 4.21 -13.10 0.14
CA GLY A 122 4.30 -13.58 -1.23
C GLY A 122 2.96 -13.66 -1.98
N ILE A 123 1.82 -13.55 -1.30
CA ILE A 123 0.49 -13.51 -1.92
C ILE A 123 0.23 -12.11 -2.49
N PRO A 124 -0.14 -11.96 -3.78
CA PRO A 124 -0.46 -10.68 -4.35
C PRO A 124 -1.71 -10.04 -3.69
N ALA A 125 -1.58 -8.80 -3.24
CA ALA A 125 -2.68 -7.92 -2.89
C ALA A 125 -3.07 -7.01 -4.07
N THR A 126 -2.27 -7.01 -5.12
CA THR A 126 -2.58 -6.43 -6.42
C THR A 126 -3.16 -7.52 -7.31
N GLY A 127 -4.36 -7.30 -7.84
CA GLY A 127 -5.03 -8.21 -8.76
C GLY A 127 -4.32 -8.35 -10.11
N PRO A 128 -4.72 -9.34 -10.93
CA PRO A 128 -4.19 -9.51 -12.29
C PRO A 128 -4.38 -8.27 -13.16
N ASP A 129 -5.41 -7.47 -12.90
CA ASP A 129 -5.70 -6.20 -13.57
C ASP A 129 -4.77 -5.04 -13.16
N GLY A 130 -3.86 -5.24 -12.21
CA GLY A 130 -2.96 -4.21 -11.72
C GLY A 130 -3.55 -3.32 -10.61
N GLN A 131 -4.80 -3.53 -10.19
CA GLN A 131 -5.40 -2.80 -9.06
C GLN A 131 -4.95 -3.37 -7.72
N GLY A 132 -4.18 -2.60 -6.95
CA GLY A 132 -3.75 -2.95 -5.61
C GLY A 132 -4.69 -2.44 -4.52
N GLN A 133 -4.74 -3.15 -3.40
CA GLN A 133 -5.50 -2.77 -2.21
C GLN A 133 -4.70 -3.10 -0.94
N VAL A 134 -4.82 -2.27 0.10
CA VAL A 134 -4.04 -2.39 1.34
C VAL A 134 -4.91 -2.42 2.60
N SER A 135 -6.22 -2.35 2.46
CA SER A 135 -7.14 -2.32 3.60
C SER A 135 -7.16 -3.61 4.44
N GLN A 136 -6.65 -4.73 3.92
CA GLN A 136 -6.57 -6.01 4.59
C GLN A 136 -5.29 -6.22 5.41
N PHE A 137 -4.30 -5.32 5.33
CA PHE A 137 -3.04 -5.51 6.03
C PHE A 137 -3.18 -5.27 7.54
N ASN A 138 -2.75 -6.25 8.31
CA ASN A 138 -2.66 -6.16 9.76
C ASN A 138 -1.23 -5.76 10.15
N VAL A 139 -1.06 -4.50 10.56
CA VAL A 139 0.24 -3.90 10.92
C VAL A 139 0.83 -4.56 12.17
N ASP A 140 0.00 -4.99 13.13
CA ASP A 140 0.46 -5.62 14.37
C ASP A 140 1.16 -6.96 14.15
N SER A 141 0.73 -7.71 13.16
CA SER A 141 1.34 -9.00 12.81
C SER A 141 2.60 -8.86 11.97
N ALA A 142 2.88 -7.66 11.42
CA ALA A 142 4.01 -7.46 10.52
C ALA A 142 5.37 -7.63 11.22
N GLY A 143 6.25 -8.40 10.61
CA GLY A 143 7.66 -8.50 10.98
C GLY A 143 8.49 -7.41 10.31
N ARG A 144 8.19 -7.12 9.04
CA ARG A 144 8.80 -6.04 8.26
C ARG A 144 7.99 -5.70 7.02
N VAL A 145 8.25 -4.52 6.48
CA VAL A 145 7.80 -4.08 5.14
C VAL A 145 9.03 -3.74 4.31
N GLU A 146 9.14 -4.32 3.12
CA GLU A 146 10.19 -4.02 2.15
C GLU A 146 9.60 -3.20 1.00
N ILE A 147 10.24 -2.09 0.64
CA ILE A 147 9.82 -1.20 -0.43
C ILE A 147 10.95 -1.11 -1.47
N LEU A 148 10.74 -1.78 -2.60
CA LEU A 148 11.62 -1.74 -3.77
C LEU A 148 11.13 -0.64 -4.72
N ARG A 149 12.01 0.28 -5.07
CA ARG A 149 11.74 1.40 -6.00
C ARG A 149 12.54 1.27 -7.29
N GLY A 150 12.02 1.85 -8.36
CA GLY A 150 12.75 2.00 -9.63
C GLY A 150 12.76 0.76 -10.52
N PRO A 151 13.79 0.60 -11.39
CA PRO A 151 13.78 -0.32 -12.52
C PRO A 151 13.47 -1.78 -12.21
N PHE A 152 13.95 -2.29 -11.07
CA PHE A 152 13.78 -3.69 -10.69
C PHE A 152 12.35 -4.07 -10.31
N SER A 153 11.44 -3.10 -10.12
CA SER A 153 10.01 -3.39 -9.95
C SER A 153 9.40 -4.12 -11.15
N ALA A 154 9.98 -3.94 -12.34
CA ALA A 154 9.55 -4.60 -13.57
C ALA A 154 9.58 -6.14 -13.50
N LEU A 155 10.39 -6.74 -12.62
CA LEU A 155 10.42 -8.19 -12.38
C LEU A 155 9.18 -8.72 -11.63
N TYR A 156 8.31 -7.81 -11.15
CA TYR A 156 7.10 -8.16 -10.43
C TYR A 156 5.81 -8.07 -11.27
N GLY A 157 5.94 -7.80 -12.58
CA GLY A 157 4.84 -7.77 -13.55
C GLY A 157 4.23 -6.38 -13.68
N ASN A 158 2.93 -6.30 -13.75
CA ASN A 158 2.10 -5.11 -13.99
C ASN A 158 2.37 -3.98 -12.96
N SER A 159 3.55 -3.34 -13.07
CA SER A 159 4.06 -2.31 -12.16
C SER A 159 5.17 -1.49 -12.82
N SER A 160 5.18 -0.19 -12.59
CA SER A 160 6.23 0.75 -13.07
C SER A 160 6.87 1.54 -11.93
N GLY A 161 6.17 1.74 -10.82
CA GLY A 161 6.63 2.59 -9.71
C GLY A 161 7.50 1.85 -8.71
N GLY A 162 7.07 0.68 -8.28
CA GLY A 162 7.73 -0.06 -7.21
C GLY A 162 6.96 -1.28 -6.74
N VAL A 163 7.52 -1.91 -5.71
CA VAL A 163 6.92 -3.07 -5.05
C VAL A 163 6.92 -2.84 -3.54
N ILE A 164 5.80 -3.13 -2.90
CA ILE A 164 5.67 -3.14 -1.44
C ILE A 164 5.41 -4.58 -1.02
N GLN A 165 6.27 -5.13 -0.18
CA GLN A 165 6.12 -6.47 0.37
C GLN A 165 5.99 -6.40 1.89
N ILE A 166 4.90 -6.93 2.40
CA ILE A 166 4.64 -7.02 3.84
C ILE A 166 4.86 -8.47 4.24
N PHE A 167 5.72 -8.68 5.22
CA PHE A 167 6.00 -10.00 5.78
C PHE A 167 5.44 -10.06 7.19
N THR A 168 4.55 -11.00 7.43
CA THR A 168 4.11 -11.36 8.78
C THR A 168 5.30 -11.89 9.56
N ALA A 169 5.44 -11.49 10.82
CA ALA A 169 6.50 -11.97 11.69
C ALA A 169 6.42 -13.50 11.85
N ASP A 170 7.57 -14.15 11.82
CA ASP A 170 7.67 -15.57 12.13
C ASP A 170 7.51 -15.76 13.64
N GLY A 171 6.88 -16.87 14.04
CA GLY A 171 6.87 -17.28 15.44
C GLY A 171 8.26 -17.71 15.85
N SER A 172 8.74 -17.23 16.98
CA SER A 172 10.06 -17.60 17.51
C SER A 172 10.08 -17.57 19.04
N GLY A 173 10.95 -18.39 19.63
CA GLY A 173 11.10 -18.47 21.08
C GLY A 173 9.88 -19.07 21.81
N PRO A 174 9.84 -18.96 23.15
CA PRO A 174 8.72 -19.45 23.95
C PRO A 174 7.40 -18.79 23.56
N PRO A 175 6.27 -19.48 23.75
CA PRO A 175 4.94 -18.89 23.55
C PRO A 175 4.76 -17.61 24.35
N GLN A 176 4.31 -16.56 23.69
CA GLN A 176 3.98 -15.28 24.31
C GLN A 176 2.64 -14.74 23.82
N LEU A 177 1.96 -14.01 24.68
CA LEU A 177 0.75 -13.27 24.36
C LEU A 177 1.00 -11.79 24.53
N ARG A 178 0.95 -11.02 23.43
CA ARG A 178 0.99 -9.57 23.44
C ARG A 178 -0.42 -9.02 23.29
N THR A 179 -0.83 -8.13 24.18
CA THR A 179 -2.09 -7.41 24.10
C THR A 179 -1.83 -5.91 24.07
N SER A 180 -2.59 -5.18 23.26
CA SER A 180 -2.48 -3.73 23.14
C SER A 180 -3.85 -3.05 23.14
N VAL A 181 -3.92 -1.86 23.71
CA VAL A 181 -5.07 -0.97 23.59
C VAL A 181 -4.56 0.44 23.36
N VAL A 182 -5.08 1.09 22.32
CA VAL A 182 -4.80 2.48 21.97
C VAL A 182 -6.11 3.24 21.92
N TYR A 183 -6.16 4.39 22.56
CA TYR A 183 -7.26 5.34 22.49
C TYR A 183 -6.74 6.67 21.95
N GLY A 184 -7.38 7.19 20.90
CA GLY A 184 -7.01 8.42 20.23
C GLY A 184 -8.13 9.47 20.26
N GLY A 185 -7.85 10.64 19.69
CA GLY A 185 -8.85 11.65 19.45
C GLY A 185 -9.92 11.18 18.47
N PHE A 186 -10.99 11.96 18.35
CA PHE A 186 -12.10 11.68 17.41
C PHE A 186 -12.76 10.29 17.62
N GLY A 187 -12.70 9.76 18.84
CA GLY A 187 -13.29 8.46 19.19
C GLY A 187 -12.51 7.25 18.67
N GLU A 188 -11.23 7.40 18.33
CA GLU A 188 -10.39 6.28 17.95
C GLU A 188 -10.19 5.31 19.10
N LEU A 189 -10.46 4.03 18.85
CA LEU A 189 -10.17 2.94 19.76
C LEU A 189 -9.63 1.76 18.97
N ARG A 190 -8.46 1.27 19.34
CA ARG A 190 -7.88 0.06 18.77
C ARG A 190 -7.47 -0.90 19.88
N GLY A 191 -7.87 -2.16 19.73
CA GLY A 191 -7.46 -3.27 20.59
C GLY A 191 -6.83 -4.38 19.77
N GLY A 192 -5.74 -4.98 20.27
CA GLY A 192 -5.05 -6.06 19.61
C GLY A 192 -4.67 -7.19 20.57
N ALA A 193 -4.60 -8.41 20.05
CA ALA A 193 -4.08 -9.59 20.75
C ALA A 193 -3.26 -10.43 19.76
N ASN A 194 -1.97 -10.60 20.04
CA ASN A 194 -1.05 -11.39 19.24
C ASN A 194 -0.50 -12.56 20.05
N PHE A 195 -0.71 -13.78 19.57
CA PHE A 195 -0.15 -14.99 20.15
C PHE A 195 0.91 -15.55 19.21
N SER A 196 2.17 -15.59 19.66
CA SER A 196 3.30 -16.02 18.86
C SER A 196 4.29 -16.86 19.64
N GLY A 197 5.06 -17.70 18.93
CA GLY A 197 6.07 -18.54 19.53
C GLY A 197 6.47 -19.70 18.63
N SER A 198 7.35 -20.59 19.16
CA SER A 198 7.72 -21.83 18.51
C SER A 198 7.82 -22.98 19.51
N ASP A 199 7.44 -24.18 19.06
CA ASP A 199 7.57 -25.42 19.84
C ASP A 199 7.98 -26.58 18.90
N GLY A 200 9.20 -27.04 19.04
CA GLY A 200 9.79 -28.04 18.14
C GLY A 200 9.76 -27.58 16.67
N PRO A 201 9.11 -28.34 15.77
CA PRO A 201 9.03 -28.01 14.35
C PRO A 201 7.98 -26.94 14.01
N LEU A 202 7.14 -26.54 14.97
CA LEU A 202 6.04 -25.62 14.78
C LEU A 202 6.44 -24.20 15.17
N ALA A 203 6.23 -23.25 14.27
CA ALA A 203 6.31 -21.81 14.54
C ALA A 203 4.95 -21.15 14.22
N TYR A 204 4.50 -20.18 14.99
CA TYR A 204 3.21 -19.55 14.79
C TYR A 204 3.18 -18.10 15.22
N ASN A 205 2.38 -17.31 14.50
CA ASN A 205 2.03 -15.93 14.81
C ASN A 205 0.58 -15.71 14.43
N LEU A 206 -0.27 -15.49 15.43
CA LEU A 206 -1.72 -15.32 15.29
C LEU A 206 -2.10 -13.98 15.89
N ASP A 207 -2.74 -13.13 15.11
CA ASP A 207 -3.08 -11.77 15.51
C ASP A 207 -4.56 -11.48 15.27
N LEU A 208 -5.19 -10.82 16.24
CA LEU A 208 -6.57 -10.34 16.19
C LEU A 208 -6.58 -8.86 16.53
N THR A 209 -7.25 -8.04 15.72
CA THR A 209 -7.41 -6.62 15.99
C THR A 209 -8.84 -6.16 15.81
N HIS A 210 -9.24 -5.22 16.64
CA HIS A 210 -10.47 -4.45 16.54
C HIS A 210 -10.15 -2.98 16.49
N PHE A 211 -10.76 -2.26 15.54
CA PHE A 211 -10.64 -0.82 15.40
C PHE A 211 -12.02 -0.18 15.29
N SER A 212 -12.19 0.99 15.90
CA SER A 212 -13.35 1.85 15.68
C SER A 212 -12.96 3.32 15.79
N VAL A 213 -13.67 4.18 15.05
CA VAL A 213 -13.48 5.63 15.05
C VAL A 213 -14.81 6.33 14.78
N ASP A 214 -15.06 7.44 15.45
CA ASP A 214 -16.16 8.33 15.11
C ASP A 214 -15.80 9.26 13.94
N GLY A 215 -14.51 9.61 13.85
CA GLY A 215 -13.92 10.48 12.84
C GLY A 215 -14.02 11.98 13.16
N PHE A 216 -13.09 12.77 12.65
CA PHE A 216 -13.02 14.22 12.90
C PHE A 216 -14.00 15.04 12.06
N ARG A 217 -14.57 14.46 10.99
CA ARG A 217 -15.65 15.02 10.18
C ARG A 217 -16.96 14.30 10.48
N SER A 218 -18.10 14.96 10.36
CA SER A 218 -19.37 14.24 10.39
C SER A 218 -19.42 13.22 9.23
N HIS A 219 -20.10 12.10 9.40
CA HIS A 219 -20.22 11.04 8.40
C HIS A 219 -18.86 10.43 7.97
N SER A 220 -17.94 10.23 8.93
CA SER A 220 -16.61 9.62 8.69
C SER A 220 -16.28 8.48 9.62
N SER A 221 -17.27 7.96 10.34
CA SER A 221 -17.08 6.84 11.26
C SER A 221 -16.76 5.53 10.53
N ALA A 222 -15.99 4.66 11.20
CA ALA A 222 -15.68 3.33 10.69
C ALA A 222 -15.47 2.33 11.82
N LYS A 223 -15.59 1.03 11.48
CA LYS A 223 -15.21 -0.10 12.32
C LYS A 223 -14.54 -1.16 11.47
N SER A 224 -13.57 -1.86 12.05
CA SER A 224 -12.82 -2.91 11.37
C SER A 224 -12.44 -4.00 12.35
N ASP A 225 -12.64 -5.25 11.97
CA ASP A 225 -12.14 -6.43 12.66
C ASP A 225 -11.21 -7.18 11.73
N SER A 226 -10.02 -7.57 12.20
CA SER A 226 -9.10 -8.34 11.39
C SER A 226 -8.46 -9.50 12.16
N PHE A 227 -8.14 -10.55 11.41
CA PHE A 227 -7.33 -11.67 11.85
C PHE A 227 -6.21 -11.91 10.84
N ASN A 228 -4.99 -12.08 11.32
CA ASN A 228 -3.88 -12.54 10.52
C ASN A 228 -3.19 -13.72 11.20
N GLY A 229 -2.86 -14.75 10.42
CA GLY A 229 -2.23 -15.96 10.94
C GLY A 229 -1.12 -16.44 10.02
N LYS A 230 0.03 -16.76 10.59
CA LYS A 230 1.14 -17.44 9.93
C LYS A 230 1.58 -18.62 10.78
N VAL A 231 1.57 -19.82 10.18
CA VAL A 231 1.97 -21.07 10.86
C VAL A 231 2.97 -21.79 9.98
N GLY A 232 4.20 -21.89 10.47
CA GLY A 232 5.28 -22.63 9.84
C GLY A 232 5.46 -24.01 10.47
N TYR A 233 5.72 -25.02 9.65
CA TYR A 233 6.02 -26.37 10.09
C TYR A 233 7.25 -26.91 9.35
N THR A 234 8.31 -27.21 10.09
CA THR A 234 9.53 -27.83 9.59
C THR A 234 9.36 -29.35 9.55
N LEU A 235 9.13 -29.91 8.35
CA LEU A 235 8.98 -31.34 8.15
C LEU A 235 10.32 -32.07 8.38
N ASN A 236 11.40 -31.49 7.92
CA ASN A 236 12.80 -31.87 8.15
C ASN A 236 13.69 -30.69 7.68
N ASP A 237 15.02 -30.83 7.80
CA ASP A 237 15.98 -29.76 7.48
C ASP A 237 15.88 -29.19 6.05
N ALA A 238 15.35 -29.98 5.11
CA ALA A 238 15.19 -29.58 3.71
C ALA A 238 13.77 -29.17 3.32
N ASN A 239 12.77 -29.37 4.18
CA ASN A 239 11.36 -29.22 3.81
C ASN A 239 10.61 -28.37 4.84
N HIS A 240 10.10 -27.23 4.41
CA HIS A 240 9.33 -26.31 5.24
C HIS A 240 7.97 -26.03 4.60
N LEU A 241 6.94 -25.98 5.42
CA LEU A 241 5.58 -25.68 5.01
C LEU A 241 5.06 -24.48 5.80
N THR A 242 4.56 -23.45 5.13
CA THR A 242 3.99 -22.27 5.79
C THR A 242 2.57 -22.05 5.32
N LEU A 243 1.64 -22.01 6.27
CA LEU A 243 0.26 -21.60 6.06
C LEU A 243 0.11 -20.14 6.47
N VAL A 244 -0.44 -19.32 5.58
CA VAL A 244 -0.80 -17.92 5.85
C VAL A 244 -2.29 -17.72 5.65
N THR A 245 -2.91 -16.90 6.49
CA THR A 245 -4.32 -16.55 6.37
C THR A 245 -4.55 -15.12 6.83
N ASN A 246 -5.44 -14.43 6.14
CA ASN A 246 -5.84 -13.06 6.46
C ASN A 246 -7.35 -12.92 6.31
N LEU A 247 -8.00 -12.32 7.30
CA LEU A 247 -9.42 -12.04 7.32
C LEU A 247 -9.61 -10.57 7.70
N ILE A 248 -10.48 -9.87 7.02
CA ILE A 248 -10.93 -8.53 7.43
C ILE A 248 -12.43 -8.39 7.21
N GLU A 249 -13.08 -7.74 8.16
CA GLU A 249 -14.47 -7.30 8.08
C GLU A 249 -14.55 -5.83 8.47
N ARG A 250 -15.06 -5.01 7.54
CA ARG A 250 -15.36 -3.58 7.76
C ARG A 250 -16.82 -3.37 7.35
N PRO A 251 -17.77 -3.54 8.28
CA PRO A 251 -19.19 -3.58 7.94
C PRO A 251 -19.73 -2.24 7.48
N ASP A 252 -19.23 -1.16 8.06
CA ASP A 252 -19.64 0.21 7.76
C ASP A 252 -18.44 1.16 7.87
N ALA A 253 -18.07 1.77 6.77
CA ALA A 253 -17.16 2.91 6.72
C ALA A 253 -17.90 4.06 6.00
N MET A 254 -18.19 5.13 6.72
CA MET A 254 -18.88 6.29 6.18
C MET A 254 -17.92 7.14 5.35
N ASP A 255 -18.41 7.65 4.23
CA ASP A 255 -17.63 8.47 3.30
C ASP A 255 -18.08 9.94 3.40
N PRO A 256 -17.28 10.83 4.02
CA PRO A 256 -17.62 12.24 4.14
C PRO A 256 -17.48 13.00 2.83
N LEU A 257 -16.99 12.37 1.77
CA LEU A 257 -16.61 12.94 0.48
C LEU A 257 -15.49 13.99 0.57
N GLY A 258 -14.90 14.34 -0.57
CA GLY A 258 -13.96 15.44 -0.67
C GLY A 258 -14.64 16.80 -0.52
N LEU A 259 -13.87 17.84 -0.28
CA LEU A 259 -14.32 19.24 -0.21
C LEU A 259 -13.84 20.03 -1.43
N THR A 260 -14.62 20.98 -1.86
CA THR A 260 -14.16 22.04 -2.75
C THR A 260 -13.23 22.99 -2.01
N ARG A 261 -12.47 23.81 -2.73
CA ARG A 261 -11.62 24.84 -2.09
C ARG A 261 -12.43 25.80 -1.21
N ALA A 262 -13.64 26.16 -1.61
CA ALA A 262 -14.49 27.09 -0.86
C ALA A 262 -14.94 26.48 0.47
N GLU A 263 -15.37 25.23 0.45
CA GLU A 263 -15.75 24.47 1.66
C GLU A 263 -14.57 24.29 2.59
N PHE A 264 -13.42 23.82 2.07
CA PHE A 264 -12.20 23.65 2.86
C PHE A 264 -11.73 24.96 3.53
N ASN A 265 -11.82 26.10 2.83
CA ASN A 265 -11.42 27.39 3.38
C ASN A 265 -12.42 27.91 4.42
N ALA A 266 -13.69 27.55 4.29
CA ALA A 266 -14.73 27.95 5.25
C ALA A 266 -14.67 27.10 6.53
N ASP A 267 -14.55 25.80 6.38
CA ASP A 267 -14.46 24.85 7.50
C ASP A 267 -13.87 23.51 6.99
N PRO A 268 -12.59 23.20 7.30
CA PRO A 268 -11.95 21.96 6.88
C PRO A 268 -12.52 20.70 7.54
N GLU A 269 -13.27 20.83 8.63
CA GLU A 269 -13.96 19.72 9.31
C GLU A 269 -15.37 19.47 8.77
N SER A 270 -15.83 20.32 7.84
CA SER A 270 -17.15 20.17 7.22
C SER A 270 -17.26 18.91 6.38
N THR A 271 -18.50 18.48 6.14
CA THR A 271 -18.83 17.34 5.29
C THR A 271 -19.75 17.81 4.18
N ASP A 272 -19.53 17.33 2.95
CA ASP A 272 -20.42 17.64 1.84
C ASP A 272 -21.85 17.15 2.15
N PRO A 273 -22.89 17.99 2.00
CA PRO A 273 -24.26 17.60 2.28
C PRO A 273 -24.74 16.36 1.53
N ALA A 274 -24.18 16.08 0.35
CA ALA A 274 -24.48 14.87 -0.41
C ALA A 274 -24.10 13.58 0.34
N ALA A 275 -23.08 13.62 1.19
CA ALA A 275 -22.71 12.47 1.99
C ALA A 275 -23.87 11.98 2.88
N GLY A 276 -24.49 12.89 3.62
CA GLY A 276 -25.66 12.56 4.44
C GLY A 276 -26.91 12.26 3.62
N LEU A 277 -27.14 12.97 2.50
CA LEU A 277 -28.28 12.75 1.62
C LEU A 277 -28.29 11.35 1.01
N TYR A 278 -27.16 10.93 0.41
CA TYR A 278 -27.01 9.63 -0.23
C TYR A 278 -26.50 8.55 0.73
N LYS A 279 -26.26 8.88 2.00
CA LYS A 279 -25.73 7.97 3.03
C LYS A 279 -24.50 7.21 2.50
N THR A 280 -23.57 7.98 1.92
CA THR A 280 -22.36 7.44 1.27
C THR A 280 -21.53 6.61 2.24
N ARG A 281 -21.23 5.38 1.87
CA ARG A 281 -20.52 4.43 2.73
C ARG A 281 -19.96 3.27 1.92
N LYS A 282 -19.06 2.52 2.53
CA LYS A 282 -18.52 1.26 1.98
C LYS A 282 -18.49 0.19 3.05
N SER A 283 -18.94 -1.00 2.72
CA SER A 283 -18.66 -2.21 3.47
C SER A 283 -17.65 -3.08 2.73
N LEU A 284 -16.83 -3.80 3.48
CA LEU A 284 -15.78 -4.66 2.97
C LEU A 284 -15.70 -5.93 3.80
N GLN A 285 -15.62 -7.07 3.13
CA GLN A 285 -15.26 -8.34 3.72
C GLN A 285 -14.26 -9.04 2.82
N GLN A 286 -13.14 -9.54 3.38
CA GLN A 286 -12.17 -10.33 2.62
C GLN A 286 -11.64 -11.48 3.46
N GLN A 287 -11.39 -12.60 2.79
CA GLN A 287 -10.74 -13.77 3.32
C GLN A 287 -9.69 -14.25 2.33
N THR A 288 -8.48 -14.51 2.81
CA THR A 288 -7.37 -14.99 1.99
C THR A 288 -6.64 -16.09 2.73
N GLY A 289 -6.26 -17.15 2.03
CA GLY A 289 -5.44 -18.23 2.55
C GLY A 289 -4.42 -18.67 1.53
N GLY A 290 -3.20 -18.99 1.97
CA GLY A 290 -2.14 -19.48 1.10
C GLY A 290 -1.26 -20.50 1.79
N LEU A 291 -0.67 -21.37 0.98
CA LEU A 291 0.27 -22.40 1.39
C LEU A 291 1.58 -22.23 0.64
N ILE A 292 2.67 -22.11 1.37
CA ILE A 292 4.03 -21.98 0.83
C ILE A 292 4.77 -23.26 1.20
N TYR A 293 5.39 -23.89 0.21
CA TYR A 293 6.27 -25.01 0.38
C TYR A 293 7.68 -24.66 -0.09
N ASP A 294 8.64 -24.72 0.83
CA ASP A 294 10.05 -24.48 0.58
C ASP A 294 10.79 -25.82 0.65
N LEU A 295 11.57 -26.12 -0.40
CA LEU A 295 12.39 -27.31 -0.53
C LEU A 295 13.84 -26.92 -0.83
N ASP A 296 14.75 -27.19 0.09
CA ASP A 296 16.19 -27.19 -0.16
C ASP A 296 16.57 -28.53 -0.81
N ILE A 297 16.77 -28.54 -2.14
CA ILE A 297 17.11 -29.75 -2.91
C ILE A 297 18.52 -30.20 -2.53
N ASP A 298 19.42 -29.24 -2.44
CA ASP A 298 20.80 -29.39 -1.96
C ASP A 298 21.34 -28.02 -1.50
N GLU A 299 22.62 -27.92 -1.15
CA GLU A 299 23.26 -26.68 -0.69
C GLU A 299 23.23 -25.56 -1.74
N ALA A 300 23.06 -25.90 -3.01
CA ALA A 300 23.08 -24.98 -4.14
C ALA A 300 21.68 -24.67 -4.69
N GLN A 301 20.70 -25.52 -4.46
CA GLN A 301 19.42 -25.47 -5.15
C GLN A 301 18.25 -25.45 -4.18
N ALA A 302 17.32 -24.54 -4.38
CA ALA A 302 16.06 -24.50 -3.65
C ALA A 302 14.88 -24.31 -4.61
N LEU A 303 13.74 -24.87 -4.23
CA LEU A 303 12.45 -24.71 -4.90
C LEU A 303 11.44 -24.13 -3.90
N GLN A 304 10.72 -23.11 -4.30
CA GLN A 304 9.56 -22.64 -3.55
C GLN A 304 8.31 -22.73 -4.43
N VAL A 305 7.23 -23.21 -3.84
CA VAL A 305 5.90 -23.24 -4.47
C VAL A 305 4.90 -22.58 -3.52
N LEU A 306 4.18 -21.61 -4.04
CA LEU A 306 3.08 -20.93 -3.36
C LEU A 306 1.77 -21.23 -4.09
N GLY A 307 0.71 -21.56 -3.36
CA GLY A 307 -0.65 -21.57 -3.87
C GLY A 307 -1.56 -20.79 -2.92
N TYR A 308 -2.47 -19.99 -3.47
CA TYR A 308 -3.38 -19.18 -2.65
C TYR A 308 -4.76 -19.06 -3.27
N LEU A 309 -5.74 -18.73 -2.42
CA LEU A 309 -7.10 -18.41 -2.82
C LEU A 309 -7.72 -17.39 -1.85
N GLY A 310 -8.68 -16.65 -2.34
CA GLY A 310 -9.39 -15.66 -1.54
C GLY A 310 -10.75 -15.30 -2.09
N HIS A 311 -11.52 -14.62 -1.25
CA HIS A 311 -12.84 -14.11 -1.58
C HIS A 311 -12.99 -12.71 -0.99
N ARG A 312 -13.54 -11.76 -1.78
CA ARG A 312 -13.77 -10.37 -1.37
C ARG A 312 -15.15 -9.91 -1.78
N ILE A 313 -15.84 -9.25 -0.86
CA ILE A 313 -17.14 -8.61 -1.08
C ILE A 313 -17.00 -7.13 -0.76
N ILE A 314 -17.53 -6.28 -1.62
CA ILE A 314 -17.63 -4.84 -1.42
C ILE A 314 -19.05 -4.40 -1.78
N GLU A 315 -19.69 -3.61 -0.91
CA GLU A 315 -20.86 -2.82 -1.24
C GLU A 315 -20.55 -1.36 -0.96
N GLN A 316 -20.77 -0.48 -1.95
CA GLN A 316 -20.49 0.95 -1.81
C GLN A 316 -21.64 1.79 -2.34
N PHE A 317 -22.10 2.76 -1.53
CA PHE A 317 -23.09 3.77 -1.88
C PHE A 317 -22.38 5.07 -2.23
N LEU A 318 -22.67 5.62 -3.42
CA LEU A 318 -22.03 6.78 -4.00
C LEU A 318 -22.96 8.00 -3.96
N SER A 319 -22.42 9.21 -4.12
CA SER A 319 -23.21 10.45 -4.18
C SER A 319 -23.64 10.82 -5.61
N ILE A 320 -24.14 9.85 -6.39
CA ILE A 320 -24.56 10.07 -7.78
C ILE A 320 -26.03 10.52 -7.82
N PRO A 321 -26.36 11.69 -8.41
CA PRO A 321 -27.74 12.17 -8.43
C PRO A 321 -28.65 11.29 -9.33
N PRO A 322 -29.97 11.13 -9.00
CA PRO A 322 -30.89 10.29 -9.75
C PRO A 322 -30.97 10.59 -11.25
N SER A 323 -30.78 11.85 -11.64
CA SER A 323 -30.77 12.24 -13.06
C SER A 323 -29.61 11.59 -13.83
N ALA A 324 -28.42 11.50 -13.20
CA ALA A 324 -27.26 10.81 -13.79
C ALA A 324 -27.44 9.29 -13.77
N GLN A 325 -28.05 8.75 -12.72
CA GLN A 325 -28.35 7.31 -12.64
C GLN A 325 -29.42 6.87 -13.64
N ALA A 326 -30.33 7.76 -14.07
CA ALA A 326 -31.35 7.46 -15.07
C ALA A 326 -30.80 7.34 -16.49
N ALA A 327 -29.58 7.82 -16.76
CA ALA A 327 -28.97 7.77 -18.09
C ALA A 327 -28.82 6.31 -18.59
N PRO A 328 -29.09 6.02 -19.88
CA PRO A 328 -28.80 4.71 -20.47
C PRO A 328 -27.32 4.33 -20.26
N GLY A 329 -27.07 3.09 -19.88
CA GLY A 329 -25.72 2.62 -19.58
C GLY A 329 -25.10 3.15 -18.27
N SER A 330 -25.85 3.90 -17.45
CA SER A 330 -25.41 4.21 -16.09
C SER A 330 -25.47 2.96 -15.22
N SER A 331 -24.40 2.69 -14.46
CA SER A 331 -24.35 1.57 -13.51
C SER A 331 -25.07 1.86 -12.18
N GLY A 332 -25.72 3.03 -12.04
CA GLY A 332 -26.39 3.44 -10.81
C GLY A 332 -25.47 4.07 -9.79
N GLY A 333 -25.91 4.16 -8.55
CA GLY A 333 -25.20 4.78 -7.40
C GLY A 333 -24.74 3.76 -6.35
N VAL A 334 -25.11 2.47 -6.48
CA VAL A 334 -24.61 1.40 -5.62
C VAL A 334 -23.71 0.48 -6.44
N VAL A 335 -22.51 0.22 -5.93
CA VAL A 335 -21.54 -0.75 -6.48
C VAL A 335 -21.54 -1.97 -5.56
N ASP A 336 -21.80 -3.14 -6.13
CA ASP A 336 -21.81 -4.43 -5.43
C ASP A 336 -20.85 -5.38 -6.17
N LEU A 337 -19.74 -5.73 -5.50
CA LEU A 337 -18.68 -6.57 -6.04
C LEU A 337 -18.55 -7.85 -5.21
N ASN A 338 -18.56 -8.97 -5.88
CA ASN A 338 -18.32 -10.28 -5.27
C ASN A 338 -17.22 -10.99 -6.07
N ARG A 339 -16.02 -11.02 -5.52
CA ARG A 339 -14.79 -11.43 -6.18
C ARG A 339 -14.22 -12.71 -5.57
N ASN A 340 -13.97 -13.70 -6.40
CA ASN A 340 -13.10 -14.83 -6.07
C ASN A 340 -11.76 -14.63 -6.77
N PHE A 341 -10.67 -14.88 -6.09
CA PHE A 341 -9.33 -14.76 -6.65
C PHE A 341 -8.43 -15.88 -6.13
N GLY A 342 -7.37 -16.18 -6.88
CA GLY A 342 -6.39 -17.17 -6.47
C GLY A 342 -5.31 -17.31 -7.52
N GLY A 343 -4.26 -18.04 -7.17
CA GLY A 343 -3.14 -18.23 -8.05
C GLY A 343 -2.07 -19.16 -7.47
N ALA A 344 -0.99 -19.28 -8.21
CA ALA A 344 0.18 -20.03 -7.82
C ALA A 344 1.47 -19.39 -8.37
N ASP A 345 2.55 -19.48 -7.61
CA ASP A 345 3.91 -19.12 -8.02
C ASP A 345 4.83 -20.32 -7.76
N ALA A 346 5.69 -20.64 -8.71
CA ALA A 346 6.73 -21.64 -8.54
C ALA A 346 8.07 -21.06 -8.98
N ARG A 347 9.08 -21.11 -8.12
CA ARG A 347 10.41 -20.61 -8.42
C ARG A 347 11.51 -21.56 -7.96
N TRP A 348 12.47 -21.73 -8.84
CA TRP A 348 13.70 -22.47 -8.58
C TRP A 348 14.86 -21.48 -8.50
N SER A 349 15.72 -21.65 -7.52
CA SER A 349 16.94 -20.88 -7.36
C SER A 349 18.15 -21.81 -7.37
N TRP A 350 19.25 -21.32 -7.94
CA TRP A 350 20.51 -22.03 -7.99
C TRP A 350 21.68 -21.08 -7.68
N LYS A 351 22.56 -21.53 -6.81
CA LYS A 351 23.82 -20.86 -6.45
C LYS A 351 24.99 -21.66 -6.96
N GLY A 352 25.93 -21.02 -7.63
CA GLY A 352 27.10 -21.71 -8.20
C GLY A 352 28.18 -20.72 -8.56
N THR A 353 29.02 -21.12 -9.51
CA THR A 353 30.10 -20.27 -10.02
C THR A 353 30.04 -20.19 -11.55
N LEU A 354 30.35 -19.02 -12.08
CA LEU A 354 30.54 -18.74 -13.50
C LEU A 354 31.91 -18.07 -13.66
N ALA A 355 32.82 -18.71 -14.41
CA ALA A 355 34.21 -18.26 -14.53
C ALA A 355 34.91 -18.10 -13.14
N ASP A 356 34.71 -19.07 -12.25
CA ASP A 356 35.24 -19.12 -10.88
C ASP A 356 34.71 -18.00 -9.95
N GLN A 357 33.66 -17.30 -10.35
CA GLN A 357 33.02 -16.21 -9.58
C GLN A 357 31.58 -16.58 -9.18
N PRO A 358 31.12 -16.17 -8.00
CA PRO A 358 29.79 -16.50 -7.51
C PRO A 358 28.69 -16.03 -8.46
N VAL A 359 27.72 -16.90 -8.70
CA VAL A 359 26.51 -16.58 -9.47
C VAL A 359 25.29 -17.21 -8.80
N THR A 360 24.19 -16.46 -8.80
CA THR A 360 22.88 -16.94 -8.34
C THR A 360 21.87 -16.75 -9.47
N TRP A 361 21.05 -17.77 -9.75
CA TRP A 361 19.96 -17.72 -10.70
C TRP A 361 18.62 -17.99 -10.01
N VAL A 362 17.58 -17.30 -10.47
CA VAL A 362 16.20 -17.57 -10.14
C VAL A 362 15.39 -17.63 -11.42
N ILE A 363 14.61 -18.69 -11.58
CA ILE A 363 13.68 -18.87 -12.69
C ILE A 363 12.34 -19.27 -12.08
N GLY A 364 11.26 -18.67 -12.56
CA GLY A 364 9.94 -18.99 -12.05
C GLY A 364 8.81 -18.60 -13.00
N SER A 365 7.63 -19.06 -12.64
CA SER A 365 6.37 -18.73 -13.32
C SER A 365 5.27 -18.53 -12.29
N SER A 366 4.38 -17.58 -12.54
CA SER A 366 3.18 -17.35 -11.74
C SER A 366 1.93 -17.29 -12.60
N TYR A 367 0.82 -17.69 -12.02
CA TYR A 367 -0.52 -17.57 -12.58
C TYR A 367 -1.44 -16.98 -11.53
N ASP A 368 -2.09 -15.88 -11.86
CA ASP A 368 -3.06 -15.20 -11.01
C ASP A 368 -4.39 -15.08 -11.78
N ARG A 369 -5.49 -15.37 -11.11
CA ARG A 369 -6.85 -15.24 -11.66
C ARG A 369 -7.77 -14.54 -10.68
N GLN A 370 -8.61 -13.67 -11.22
CA GLN A 370 -9.72 -13.02 -10.54
C GLN A 370 -10.99 -13.24 -11.35
N ASN A 371 -12.10 -13.53 -10.66
CA ASN A 371 -13.44 -13.60 -11.21
C ASN A 371 -14.36 -12.78 -10.31
N GLU A 372 -14.91 -11.69 -10.83
CA GLU A 372 -15.73 -10.74 -10.10
C GLU A 372 -17.13 -10.66 -10.69
N LEU A 373 -18.12 -11.02 -9.90
CA LEU A 373 -19.51 -10.67 -10.20
C LEU A 373 -19.71 -9.21 -9.80
N ARG A 374 -19.87 -8.34 -10.78
CA ARG A 374 -20.03 -6.90 -10.62
C ARG A 374 -21.45 -6.48 -10.92
N ARG A 375 -22.13 -5.93 -9.91
CA ARG A 375 -23.47 -5.40 -10.02
C ARG A 375 -23.51 -3.92 -9.68
N GLY A 376 -24.44 -3.22 -10.31
CA GLY A 376 -24.74 -1.83 -10.04
C GLY A 376 -26.24 -1.63 -9.87
N TYR A 377 -26.61 -0.79 -8.92
CA TYR A 377 -28.02 -0.50 -8.64
C TYR A 377 -28.23 1.00 -8.48
N ASN A 378 -29.46 1.47 -8.67
CA ASN A 378 -29.81 2.81 -8.21
C ASN A 378 -29.64 2.86 -6.69
N ASP A 379 -29.19 3.99 -6.15
CA ASP A 379 -29.07 4.24 -4.72
C ASP A 379 -30.33 4.85 -4.10
N PHE A 380 -31.48 4.66 -4.75
CA PHE A 380 -32.75 5.19 -4.28
C PHE A 380 -33.95 4.31 -4.67
N ILE A 381 -35.00 4.42 -3.85
CA ILE A 381 -36.34 3.89 -4.14
C ILE A 381 -37.33 5.06 -3.93
N GLY A 382 -37.93 5.55 -5.02
CA GLY A 382 -38.78 6.75 -4.99
C GLY A 382 -38.01 7.99 -4.54
N THR A 383 -38.29 8.49 -3.35
CA THR A 383 -37.61 9.65 -2.73
C THR A 383 -36.70 9.27 -1.58
N ASP A 384 -36.54 8.00 -1.28
CA ASP A 384 -35.64 7.50 -0.23
C ASP A 384 -34.28 7.19 -0.84
N TYR A 385 -33.24 7.92 -0.43
CA TYR A 385 -31.87 7.81 -0.91
C TYR A 385 -30.98 6.97 0.01
N GLY A 386 -29.90 6.45 -0.52
CA GLY A 386 -28.95 5.60 0.20
C GLY A 386 -29.52 4.22 0.51
N VAL A 387 -30.40 3.74 -0.36
CA VAL A 387 -30.99 2.39 -0.35
C VAL A 387 -30.81 1.74 -1.71
N GLN A 388 -30.53 0.46 -1.73
CA GLN A 388 -30.37 -0.33 -2.95
C GLN A 388 -31.69 -0.43 -3.71
N GLY A 389 -31.73 0.15 -4.90
CA GLY A 389 -32.90 0.22 -5.77
C GLY A 389 -32.84 -0.75 -6.95
N ALA A 390 -33.26 -0.29 -8.13
CA ALA A 390 -33.31 -1.10 -9.34
C ALA A 390 -31.91 -1.47 -9.85
N LEU A 391 -31.78 -2.69 -10.38
CA LEU A 391 -30.56 -3.18 -11.04
C LEU A 391 -30.24 -2.34 -12.28
N ARG A 392 -28.98 -1.99 -12.48
CA ARG A 392 -28.46 -1.14 -13.56
C ARG A 392 -27.28 -1.76 -14.30
N ARG A 393 -26.58 -2.71 -13.68
CA ARG A 393 -25.44 -3.46 -14.22
C ARG A 393 -25.44 -4.85 -13.61
N ASP A 394 -25.12 -5.86 -14.40
CA ASP A 394 -24.87 -7.24 -13.97
C ASP A 394 -23.91 -7.88 -14.97
N GLU A 395 -22.66 -8.09 -14.55
CA GLU A 395 -21.61 -8.64 -15.40
C GLU A 395 -20.66 -9.50 -14.59
N ASN A 396 -19.99 -10.40 -15.29
CA ASN A 396 -18.92 -11.21 -14.74
C ASN A 396 -17.60 -10.80 -15.37
N ASP A 397 -16.74 -10.15 -14.57
CA ASP A 397 -15.45 -9.65 -15.01
C ASP A 397 -14.35 -10.64 -14.60
N ILE A 398 -13.59 -11.12 -15.57
CA ILE A 398 -12.50 -12.07 -15.38
C ILE A 398 -11.20 -11.40 -15.80
N ALA A 399 -10.18 -11.50 -14.95
CA ALA A 399 -8.82 -11.13 -15.29
C ALA A 399 -7.88 -12.30 -14.98
N ASP A 400 -7.03 -12.63 -15.93
CA ASP A 400 -5.98 -13.64 -15.82
C ASP A 400 -4.62 -12.98 -16.08
N ASP A 401 -3.59 -13.36 -15.32
CA ASP A 401 -2.20 -12.93 -15.52
C ASP A 401 -1.28 -14.16 -15.45
N ILE A 402 -0.53 -14.39 -16.52
CA ILE A 402 0.50 -15.42 -16.58
C ILE A 402 1.83 -14.74 -16.77
N ASP A 403 2.75 -15.06 -15.87
CA ASP A 403 4.07 -14.48 -15.87
C ASP A 403 5.16 -15.56 -15.90
N GLU A 404 6.19 -15.31 -16.68
CA GLU A 404 7.42 -16.08 -16.72
C GLU A 404 8.60 -15.16 -16.47
N TYR A 405 9.50 -15.53 -15.56
CA TYR A 405 10.63 -14.67 -15.23
C TYR A 405 11.93 -15.45 -15.00
N ALA A 406 13.02 -14.78 -15.31
CA ALA A 406 14.37 -15.24 -15.00
C ALA A 406 15.22 -14.05 -14.52
N GLN A 407 16.02 -14.28 -13.49
CA GLN A 407 16.90 -13.28 -12.89
C GLN A 407 18.23 -13.95 -12.51
N GLY A 408 19.32 -13.21 -12.69
CA GLY A 408 20.65 -13.66 -12.23
C GLY A 408 21.43 -12.55 -11.57
N THR A 409 22.23 -12.90 -10.57
CA THR A 409 23.22 -12.03 -9.94
C THR A 409 24.59 -12.69 -10.09
N TRP A 410 25.57 -11.95 -10.63
CA TRP A 410 26.92 -12.45 -10.87
C TRP A 410 27.96 -11.47 -10.33
N ASP A 411 28.70 -11.90 -9.31
CA ASP A 411 29.83 -11.16 -8.74
C ASP A 411 31.08 -11.42 -9.60
N PHE A 412 31.13 -10.85 -10.80
CA PHE A 412 32.15 -11.17 -11.82
C PHE A 412 33.56 -10.66 -11.49
N ALA A 413 33.69 -9.79 -10.50
CA ALA A 413 34.94 -9.35 -9.92
C ALA A 413 34.75 -8.92 -8.47
N PRO A 414 35.81 -8.86 -7.64
CA PRO A 414 35.68 -8.54 -6.20
C PRO A 414 34.94 -7.24 -5.87
N GLN A 415 34.99 -6.27 -6.78
CA GLN A 415 34.36 -4.97 -6.62
C GLN A 415 33.12 -4.78 -7.51
N TRP A 416 32.74 -5.76 -8.30
CA TRP A 416 31.67 -5.60 -9.30
C TRP A 416 30.67 -6.74 -9.26
N SER A 417 29.41 -6.37 -9.18
CA SER A 417 28.28 -7.27 -9.24
C SER A 417 27.31 -6.82 -10.33
N LEU A 418 26.89 -7.74 -11.18
CA LEU A 418 25.87 -7.54 -12.20
C LEU A 418 24.60 -8.28 -11.78
N MET A 419 23.47 -7.58 -11.73
CA MET A 419 22.16 -8.19 -11.61
C MET A 419 21.38 -7.92 -12.88
N ALA A 420 20.80 -8.94 -13.50
CA ALA A 420 19.98 -8.81 -14.69
C ALA A 420 18.80 -9.76 -14.64
N GLY A 421 17.70 -9.37 -15.25
CA GLY A 421 16.51 -10.20 -15.33
C GLY A 421 15.59 -9.81 -16.46
N VAL A 422 14.66 -10.68 -16.73
CA VAL A 422 13.57 -10.48 -17.69
C VAL A 422 12.30 -11.11 -17.16
N ARG A 423 11.17 -10.45 -17.36
CA ARG A 423 9.85 -11.01 -17.15
C ARG A 423 9.02 -10.87 -18.42
N HIS A 424 8.27 -11.89 -18.75
CA HIS A 424 7.20 -11.85 -19.74
C HIS A 424 5.88 -12.00 -19.02
N SER A 425 4.92 -11.13 -19.34
CA SER A 425 3.58 -11.10 -18.74
C SER A 425 2.53 -11.10 -19.83
N ASP A 426 1.52 -11.95 -19.69
CA ASP A 426 0.32 -11.99 -20.50
C ASP A 426 -0.91 -11.79 -19.62
N VAL A 427 -1.57 -10.64 -19.78
CA VAL A 427 -2.75 -10.25 -19.01
C VAL A 427 -3.97 -10.27 -19.92
N GLN A 428 -5.00 -11.01 -19.55
CA GLN A 428 -6.25 -11.10 -20.28
C GLN A 428 -7.41 -10.58 -19.44
N PHE A 429 -8.28 -9.79 -20.08
CA PHE A 429 -9.56 -9.35 -19.53
C PHE A 429 -10.71 -9.92 -20.34
N GLN A 430 -11.75 -10.35 -19.65
CA GLN A 430 -13.03 -10.74 -20.23
C GLN A 430 -14.15 -10.17 -19.38
N ALA A 431 -15.18 -9.62 -20.02
CA ALA A 431 -16.44 -9.26 -19.38
C ALA A 431 -17.58 -9.99 -20.09
N ASP A 432 -18.44 -10.62 -19.28
CA ASP A 432 -19.67 -11.27 -19.72
C ASP A 432 -20.86 -10.49 -19.16
N ASP A 433 -21.55 -9.73 -20.02
CA ASP A 433 -22.69 -8.89 -19.66
C ASP A 433 -23.98 -9.71 -19.58
N HIS A 434 -24.68 -9.59 -18.45
CA HIS A 434 -25.98 -10.23 -18.19
C HIS A 434 -27.13 -9.20 -18.10
N PHE A 435 -26.83 -7.90 -18.03
CA PHE A 435 -27.84 -6.83 -17.98
C PHE A 435 -28.18 -6.32 -19.38
N ILE A 436 -28.79 -7.16 -20.19
CA ILE A 436 -29.12 -6.86 -21.59
C ILE A 436 -30.57 -6.35 -21.69
N THR A 437 -30.75 -5.13 -22.22
CA THR A 437 -32.06 -4.49 -22.44
C THR A 437 -32.15 -3.87 -23.84
N THR A 438 -33.26 -3.27 -24.18
CA THR A 438 -33.42 -2.56 -25.46
C THR A 438 -32.54 -1.29 -25.55
N THR A 439 -32.12 -0.73 -24.41
CA THR A 439 -31.29 0.48 -24.30
C THR A 439 -29.88 0.18 -23.81
N ASN A 440 -29.59 -1.04 -23.40
CA ASN A 440 -28.29 -1.54 -23.00
C ASN A 440 -28.04 -2.86 -23.74
N PRO A 441 -27.45 -2.83 -24.94
CA PRO A 441 -27.18 -4.06 -25.72
C PRO A 441 -26.10 -4.90 -25.03
N ASN A 442 -25.88 -6.12 -25.50
CA ASN A 442 -24.83 -7.00 -24.99
C ASN A 442 -23.44 -6.37 -25.16
N ASP A 443 -22.77 -6.13 -24.04
CA ASP A 443 -21.47 -5.48 -23.91
C ASP A 443 -20.30 -6.44 -23.66
N SER A 444 -20.56 -7.75 -23.71
CA SER A 444 -19.54 -8.79 -23.54
C SER A 444 -18.37 -8.63 -24.50
N GLY A 445 -17.17 -8.91 -24.01
CA GLY A 445 -15.96 -8.84 -24.83
C GLY A 445 -14.71 -9.22 -24.08
N SER A 446 -13.58 -9.28 -24.79
CA SER A 446 -12.28 -9.58 -24.18
C SER A 446 -11.16 -8.83 -24.87
N ILE A 447 -10.06 -8.61 -24.11
CA ILE A 447 -8.82 -8.02 -24.61
C ILE A 447 -7.63 -8.67 -23.88
N ALA A 448 -6.49 -8.76 -24.57
CA ALA A 448 -5.24 -9.24 -23.98
C ALA A 448 -4.12 -8.23 -24.19
N TYR A 449 -3.23 -8.15 -23.21
CA TYR A 449 -2.05 -7.30 -23.20
C TYR A 449 -0.83 -8.15 -22.88
N GLY A 450 0.23 -8.04 -23.69
CA GLY A 450 1.50 -8.70 -23.43
C GLY A 450 2.65 -7.72 -23.29
N ALA A 451 3.59 -8.03 -22.42
CA ALA A 451 4.80 -7.23 -22.26
C ALA A 451 6.00 -8.08 -21.86
N THR A 452 7.16 -7.74 -22.41
CA THR A 452 8.46 -8.27 -21.95
C THR A 452 9.24 -7.13 -21.32
N SER A 453 9.61 -7.32 -20.06
CA SER A 453 10.19 -6.30 -19.18
C SER A 453 11.64 -6.69 -18.80
N PRO A 454 12.66 -6.26 -19.56
CA PRO A 454 14.05 -6.48 -19.19
C PRO A 454 14.49 -5.48 -18.12
N VAL A 455 15.40 -5.92 -17.25
CA VAL A 455 16.06 -5.08 -16.24
C VAL A 455 17.52 -5.49 -16.10
N ALA A 456 18.38 -4.52 -15.83
CA ALA A 456 19.78 -4.77 -15.50
C ALA A 456 20.29 -3.69 -14.53
N GLY A 457 21.20 -4.06 -13.66
CA GLY A 457 21.87 -3.18 -12.73
C GLY A 457 23.29 -3.64 -12.44
N LEU A 458 24.16 -2.67 -12.25
CA LEU A 458 25.55 -2.86 -11.94
C LEU A 458 25.87 -2.20 -10.63
N THR A 459 26.47 -2.95 -9.69
CA THR A 459 26.99 -2.42 -8.41
C THR A 459 28.52 -2.37 -8.47
N PHE A 460 29.07 -1.24 -8.06
CA PHE A 460 30.51 -1.04 -7.85
C PHE A 460 30.79 -0.84 -6.37
N LYS A 461 31.42 -1.83 -5.74
CA LYS A 461 31.86 -1.84 -4.35
C LYS A 461 33.14 -0.98 -4.22
N ALA A 462 32.97 0.34 -4.28
CA ALA A 462 34.09 1.29 -4.37
C ALA A 462 34.97 1.25 -3.13
N LEU A 463 34.34 1.17 -1.94
CA LEU A 463 34.96 1.06 -0.64
C LEU A 463 34.10 0.10 0.20
N SER A 464 34.61 -0.40 1.31
CA SER A 464 33.82 -1.26 2.23
C SER A 464 32.57 -0.56 2.79
N TRP A 465 32.57 0.76 2.83
CA TRP A 465 31.49 1.61 3.33
C TRP A 465 30.75 2.37 2.23
N LEU A 466 31.10 2.18 0.93
CA LEU A 466 30.49 2.89 -0.20
C LEU A 466 30.28 1.94 -1.39
N HIS A 467 29.00 1.67 -1.70
CA HIS A 467 28.61 1.03 -2.93
C HIS A 467 27.89 2.02 -3.84
N LEU A 468 28.33 2.07 -5.09
CA LEU A 468 27.69 2.85 -6.15
C LEU A 468 26.94 1.89 -7.07
N TYR A 469 25.78 2.31 -7.58
CA TYR A 469 25.05 1.49 -8.54
C TYR A 469 24.44 2.30 -9.67
N ALA A 470 24.20 1.59 -10.78
CA ALA A 470 23.41 2.08 -11.91
C ALA A 470 22.43 0.99 -12.32
N SER A 471 21.18 1.37 -12.61
CA SER A 471 20.18 0.42 -13.09
C SER A 471 19.32 0.99 -14.21
N TYR A 472 18.80 0.07 -15.04
CA TYR A 472 17.91 0.32 -16.16
C TYR A 472 16.83 -0.77 -16.20
N GLY A 473 15.60 -0.39 -16.54
CA GLY A 473 14.52 -1.36 -16.73
C GLY A 473 13.35 -0.79 -17.53
N GLN A 474 12.53 -1.70 -18.04
CA GLN A 474 11.28 -1.40 -18.72
C GLN A 474 10.13 -2.06 -17.97
N GLY A 475 9.13 -1.28 -17.61
CA GLY A 475 7.91 -1.73 -16.97
C GLY A 475 6.68 -1.44 -17.82
N PHE A 476 5.55 -1.99 -17.44
CA PHE A 476 4.26 -1.72 -18.08
C PHE A 476 3.14 -1.70 -17.05
N GLU A 477 2.04 -1.06 -17.42
CA GLU A 477 0.80 -1.02 -16.64
C GLU A 477 -0.37 -1.20 -17.58
N THR A 478 -1.19 -2.23 -17.35
CA THR A 478 -2.44 -2.42 -18.09
C THR A 478 -3.48 -1.39 -17.67
N PRO A 479 -4.49 -1.09 -18.51
CA PRO A 479 -5.70 -0.46 -18.02
C PRO A 479 -6.35 -1.31 -16.92
N LEU A 480 -6.89 -0.67 -15.88
CA LEU A 480 -7.69 -1.35 -14.86
C LEU A 480 -9.06 -1.75 -15.41
N GLY A 481 -9.70 -2.76 -14.84
CA GLY A 481 -11.08 -3.11 -15.19
C GLY A 481 -12.05 -1.92 -15.10
N SER A 482 -11.88 -1.06 -14.09
CA SER A 482 -12.65 0.18 -13.92
C SER A 482 -12.38 1.23 -15.02
N GLU A 483 -11.20 1.26 -15.61
CA GLU A 483 -10.82 2.19 -16.69
C GLU A 483 -11.33 1.72 -18.06
N LEU A 484 -11.45 0.40 -18.24
CA LEU A 484 -12.07 -0.20 -19.41
C LEU A 484 -13.60 -0.06 -19.41
N ALA A 485 -14.23 0.22 -18.29
CA ALA A 485 -15.66 0.08 -18.05
C ALA A 485 -16.57 0.90 -18.99
N TYR A 486 -16.08 1.98 -19.61
CA TYR A 486 -16.88 2.88 -20.44
C TYR A 486 -16.12 3.37 -21.66
N LYS A 487 -16.81 3.45 -22.81
CA LYS A 487 -16.26 4.02 -24.04
C LYS A 487 -16.38 5.55 -24.06
N PRO A 488 -15.37 6.28 -24.61
CA PRO A 488 -15.38 7.74 -24.68
C PRO A 488 -16.50 8.33 -25.52
N ASP A 489 -17.02 7.60 -26.50
CA ASP A 489 -18.09 8.04 -27.39
C ASP A 489 -19.50 7.91 -26.78
N GLY A 490 -19.59 7.40 -25.53
CA GLY A 490 -20.85 7.16 -24.84
C GLY A 490 -21.63 5.95 -25.33
N SER A 491 -21.08 5.17 -26.28
CA SER A 491 -21.66 3.88 -26.66
C SER A 491 -21.44 2.86 -25.53
N SER A 492 -22.25 1.80 -25.55
CA SER A 492 -22.13 0.71 -24.59
C SER A 492 -20.87 -0.13 -24.83
N GLY A 493 -20.42 -0.87 -23.81
CA GLY A 493 -19.30 -1.80 -23.83
C GLY A 493 -17.98 -1.24 -23.35
N LEU A 494 -17.01 -2.15 -23.21
CA LEU A 494 -15.69 -1.84 -22.68
C LEU A 494 -14.83 -1.04 -23.68
N ASN A 495 -14.01 -0.15 -23.17
CA ASN A 495 -13.05 0.65 -23.94
C ASN A 495 -11.81 -0.16 -24.31
N PHE A 496 -11.94 -1.11 -25.23
CA PHE A 496 -10.81 -1.90 -25.74
C PHE A 496 -9.81 -1.11 -26.59
N GLY A 497 -10.02 0.20 -26.78
CA GLY A 497 -9.06 1.07 -27.44
C GLY A 497 -7.89 1.50 -26.56
N LEU A 498 -7.99 1.35 -25.24
CA LEU A 498 -6.92 1.67 -24.32
C LEU A 498 -5.72 0.74 -24.48
N GLN A 499 -4.54 1.34 -24.50
CA GLN A 499 -3.27 0.64 -24.58
C GLN A 499 -2.59 0.62 -23.20
N PRO A 500 -1.76 -0.40 -22.90
CA PRO A 500 -0.98 -0.40 -21.68
C PRO A 500 0.05 0.73 -21.71
N ALA A 501 0.22 1.41 -20.58
CA ALA A 501 1.32 2.35 -20.40
C ALA A 501 2.65 1.58 -20.34
N ARG A 502 3.69 2.12 -20.99
CA ARG A 502 5.04 1.53 -21.05
C ARG A 502 6.06 2.51 -20.49
N ASN A 503 6.79 2.06 -19.49
CA ASN A 503 7.77 2.86 -18.80
C ASN A 503 9.19 2.40 -19.10
N THR A 504 10.10 3.37 -19.27
CA THR A 504 11.55 3.15 -19.29
C THR A 504 12.16 3.94 -18.15
N SER A 505 12.82 3.26 -17.22
CA SER A 505 13.42 3.84 -16.02
C SER A 505 14.92 3.65 -16.00
N THR A 506 15.64 4.69 -15.52
CA THR A 506 17.07 4.65 -15.20
C THR A 506 17.30 5.23 -13.82
N GLU A 507 18.27 4.68 -13.11
CA GLU A 507 18.62 5.12 -11.76
C GLU A 507 20.13 5.04 -11.55
N LEU A 508 20.69 6.02 -10.84
CA LEU A 508 22.03 6.01 -10.30
C LEU A 508 21.94 6.25 -8.79
N GLY A 509 22.65 5.47 -8.01
CA GLY A 509 22.60 5.65 -6.57
C GLY A 509 23.90 5.30 -5.87
N ALA A 510 23.95 5.68 -4.60
CA ALA A 510 25.02 5.43 -3.65
C ALA A 510 24.43 4.93 -2.34
N LYS A 511 25.00 3.87 -1.78
CA LYS A 511 24.68 3.30 -0.48
C LYS A 511 25.90 3.42 0.41
N LEU A 512 25.71 3.94 1.61
CA LEU A 512 26.78 4.29 2.53
C LEU A 512 26.53 3.65 3.90
N GLU A 513 27.50 2.88 4.36
CA GLU A 513 27.60 2.36 5.74
C GLU A 513 28.83 2.99 6.39
N LEU A 514 28.76 4.32 6.66
CA LEU A 514 29.90 5.12 7.11
C LEU A 514 30.46 4.64 8.44
N THR A 515 29.59 4.18 9.32
CA THR A 515 29.91 3.49 10.57
C THR A 515 28.81 2.46 10.85
N PRO A 516 29.02 1.50 11.77
CA PRO A 516 27.94 0.60 12.19
C PRO A 516 26.66 1.27 12.68
N ASN A 517 26.75 2.58 12.99
CA ASN A 517 25.64 3.37 13.53
C ASN A 517 25.13 4.45 12.56
N LEU A 518 25.67 4.54 11.33
CA LEU A 518 25.30 5.55 10.36
C LEU A 518 25.20 4.95 8.97
N THR A 519 23.98 4.83 8.47
CA THR A 519 23.70 4.44 7.10
C THR A 519 23.03 5.58 6.34
N ALA A 520 23.32 5.71 5.06
CA ALA A 520 22.66 6.67 4.18
C ALA A 520 22.50 6.09 2.77
N GLU A 521 21.46 6.51 2.10
CA GLU A 521 21.20 6.17 0.69
C GLU A 521 20.87 7.44 -0.09
N ALA A 522 21.43 7.57 -1.29
CA ALA A 522 21.11 8.65 -2.22
C ALA A 522 20.88 8.06 -3.60
N ALA A 523 19.84 8.51 -4.29
CA ALA A 523 19.54 8.09 -5.65
C ALA A 523 19.07 9.26 -6.51
N VAL A 524 19.40 9.23 -7.80
CA VAL A 524 18.80 10.08 -8.84
C VAL A 524 18.16 9.17 -9.87
N PHE A 525 16.97 9.53 -10.33
CA PHE A 525 16.19 8.70 -11.23
C PHE A 525 15.56 9.51 -12.37
N HIS A 526 15.32 8.81 -13.46
CA HIS A 526 14.57 9.32 -14.61
C HIS A 526 13.69 8.21 -15.17
N ALA A 527 12.41 8.50 -15.35
CA ALA A 527 11.43 7.59 -15.93
C ALA A 527 10.63 8.32 -17.02
N LEU A 528 10.50 7.69 -18.19
CA LEU A 528 9.68 8.15 -19.30
C LEU A 528 8.59 7.10 -19.56
N THR A 529 7.32 7.52 -19.44
CA THR A 529 6.16 6.67 -19.70
C THR A 529 5.51 7.08 -21.01
N HIS A 530 5.23 6.11 -21.86
CA HIS A 530 4.44 6.23 -23.08
C HIS A 530 3.03 5.70 -22.82
N HIS A 531 2.03 6.31 -23.44
CA HIS A 531 0.64 5.93 -23.32
C HIS A 531 0.12 5.98 -21.86
N GLU A 532 0.54 6.97 -21.09
CA GLU A 532 -0.01 7.18 -19.73
C GLU A 532 -1.54 7.24 -19.81
N ILE A 533 -2.23 6.50 -18.91
CA ILE A 533 -3.69 6.47 -18.91
C ILE A 533 -4.19 7.62 -18.04
N VAL A 534 -5.05 8.44 -18.63
CA VAL A 534 -5.58 9.68 -18.03
C VAL A 534 -7.09 9.76 -18.27
N VAL A 535 -7.78 10.59 -17.48
CA VAL A 535 -9.20 10.84 -17.67
C VAL A 535 -9.42 11.55 -19.02
N ASP A 536 -10.39 11.06 -19.81
CA ASP A 536 -10.81 11.64 -21.08
C ASP A 536 -12.07 12.49 -20.92
N THR A 537 -13.18 11.85 -20.54
CA THR A 537 -14.45 12.51 -20.33
C THR A 537 -15.07 12.14 -19.00
N ASN A 538 -16.02 12.96 -18.55
CA ASN A 538 -16.88 12.63 -17.44
C ASN A 538 -18.31 12.97 -17.83
N ILE A 539 -19.10 11.96 -18.19
CA ILE A 539 -20.47 12.09 -18.69
C ILE A 539 -21.41 11.39 -17.70
N ASP A 540 -22.42 12.11 -17.20
CA ASP A 540 -23.46 11.55 -16.35
C ASP A 540 -22.94 10.69 -15.18
N GLY A 541 -21.86 11.16 -14.53
CA GLY A 541 -21.21 10.47 -13.41
C GLY A 541 -20.32 9.29 -13.83
N ARG A 542 -20.04 9.12 -15.14
CA ARG A 542 -19.10 8.12 -15.66
C ARG A 542 -17.81 8.76 -16.11
N SER A 543 -16.70 8.27 -15.63
CA SER A 543 -15.38 8.63 -16.14
C SER A 543 -14.98 7.68 -17.26
N THR A 544 -14.53 8.24 -18.38
CA THR A 544 -13.86 7.51 -19.47
C THR A 544 -12.38 7.86 -19.47
N TYR A 545 -11.58 6.99 -20.06
CA TYR A 545 -10.13 7.12 -20.04
C TYR A 545 -9.55 7.09 -21.45
N GLN A 546 -8.43 7.75 -21.60
CA GLN A 546 -7.63 7.78 -22.82
C GLN A 546 -6.14 7.59 -22.51
N ASN A 547 -5.36 7.26 -23.52
CA ASN A 547 -3.92 7.32 -23.40
C ASN A 547 -3.43 8.74 -23.73
N SER A 548 -2.78 9.42 -22.78
CA SER A 548 -1.93 10.58 -23.10
C SER A 548 -0.67 10.09 -23.82
N ASN A 549 0.07 10.99 -24.51
CA ASN A 549 1.24 10.54 -25.23
C ASN A 549 2.37 10.14 -24.27
N ARG A 550 3.07 11.11 -23.69
CA ARG A 550 4.21 10.84 -22.81
C ARG A 550 4.15 11.65 -21.54
N THR A 551 4.58 11.00 -20.45
CA THR A 551 4.86 11.66 -19.18
C THR A 551 6.29 11.39 -18.75
N ARG A 552 6.84 12.26 -17.93
CA ARG A 552 8.20 12.13 -17.39
C ARG A 552 8.18 12.34 -15.89
N ARG A 553 8.90 11.47 -15.19
CA ARG A 553 9.18 11.56 -13.75
C ARG A 553 10.69 11.54 -13.57
N GLN A 554 11.24 12.56 -12.91
CA GLN A 554 12.66 12.63 -12.60
C GLN A 554 12.85 13.25 -11.23
N GLY A 555 13.93 12.87 -10.54
CA GLY A 555 14.13 13.38 -9.20
C GLY A 555 15.36 12.85 -8.49
N ALA A 556 15.45 13.21 -7.23
CA ALA A 556 16.47 12.77 -6.31
C ALA A 556 15.85 12.36 -4.98
N GLU A 557 16.41 11.34 -4.38
CA GLU A 557 16.04 10.79 -3.07
C GLU A 557 17.26 10.75 -2.18
N PHE A 558 17.05 10.99 -0.90
CA PHE A 558 18.06 10.85 0.16
C PHE A 558 17.41 10.33 1.42
N SER A 559 18.05 9.38 2.08
CA SER A 559 17.71 8.96 3.44
C SER A 559 18.96 8.77 4.30
N GLU A 560 18.78 8.96 5.60
CA GLU A 560 19.81 8.78 6.61
C GLU A 560 19.19 8.17 7.86
N ASP A 561 19.88 7.19 8.44
CA ASP A 561 19.58 6.58 9.73
C ASP A 561 20.85 6.64 10.58
N TYR A 562 20.79 7.38 11.71
CA TYR A 562 21.96 7.67 12.52
C TYR A 562 21.73 7.52 14.02
N ARG A 563 22.39 6.56 14.63
CA ARG A 563 22.50 6.39 16.08
C ARG A 563 23.76 7.07 16.58
N PHE A 564 23.70 8.39 16.80
CA PHE A 564 24.90 9.21 17.06
C PHE A 564 25.39 9.19 18.52
N ALA A 565 24.58 8.68 19.44
CA ALA A 565 24.96 8.46 20.81
C ALA A 565 24.15 7.32 21.44
N PRO A 566 24.56 6.71 22.54
CA PRO A 566 23.70 5.79 23.27
C PRO A 566 22.34 6.44 23.53
N ARG A 567 21.25 5.79 23.16
CA ARG A 567 19.87 6.29 23.30
C ARG A 567 19.43 7.41 22.34
N TRP A 568 20.27 7.88 21.40
CA TRP A 568 19.86 8.90 20.43
C TRP A 568 19.86 8.34 19.02
N HIS A 569 18.70 8.42 18.38
CA HIS A 569 18.48 7.93 17.02
C HIS A 569 17.82 9.04 16.19
N ALA A 570 18.43 9.41 15.08
CA ALA A 570 17.91 10.37 14.13
C ALA A 570 17.63 9.68 12.80
N GLN A 571 16.49 9.98 12.20
CA GLN A 571 16.11 9.54 10.86
C GLN A 571 15.73 10.76 10.02
N PHE A 572 16.16 10.76 8.77
CA PHE A 572 15.82 11.80 7.80
C PHE A 572 15.54 11.17 6.44
N ALA A 573 14.50 11.65 5.76
CA ALA A 573 14.22 11.31 4.37
C ALA A 573 13.81 12.56 3.61
N TYR A 574 14.29 12.67 2.37
CA TYR A 574 13.95 13.76 1.47
C TYR A 574 13.77 13.24 0.05
N THR A 575 12.76 13.76 -0.62
CA THR A 575 12.44 13.45 -2.01
C THR A 575 12.16 14.72 -2.79
N TYR A 576 12.82 14.86 -3.93
CA TYR A 576 12.53 15.85 -4.96
C TYR A 576 12.02 15.14 -6.20
N ILE A 577 10.85 15.51 -6.72
CA ILE A 577 10.25 14.91 -7.91
C ILE A 577 9.73 15.99 -8.84
N GLU A 578 10.13 15.93 -10.11
CA GLU A 578 9.45 16.59 -11.22
C GLU A 578 8.69 15.54 -12.03
N ALA A 579 7.36 15.54 -11.92
CA ALA A 579 6.47 14.68 -12.67
C ALA A 579 5.58 15.55 -13.57
N ASN A 580 5.76 15.45 -14.91
CA ASN A 580 5.14 16.35 -15.87
C ASN A 580 4.65 15.62 -17.12
N TYR A 581 3.61 16.15 -17.74
CA TYR A 581 3.22 15.82 -19.11
C TYR A 581 4.27 16.34 -20.09
N VAL A 582 4.79 15.47 -20.96
CA VAL A 582 5.76 15.87 -22.01
C VAL A 582 5.04 16.42 -23.23
N ASP A 583 3.89 15.83 -23.55
CA ASP A 583 3.06 16.22 -24.69
C ASP A 583 1.72 16.78 -24.22
N ALA A 584 1.18 17.72 -24.99
CA ALA A 584 -0.14 18.29 -24.73
C ALA A 584 -1.26 17.32 -25.19
N TYR A 585 -2.42 17.37 -24.49
CA TYR A 585 -3.62 16.65 -24.85
C TYR A 585 -4.87 17.40 -24.39
N LEU A 586 -6.05 16.94 -24.82
CA LEU A 586 -7.33 17.52 -24.40
C LEU A 586 -7.97 16.68 -23.29
N THR A 587 -8.61 17.33 -22.32
CA THR A 587 -9.37 16.73 -21.24
C THR A 587 -10.69 17.48 -20.98
N CYS A 588 -11.52 16.94 -20.11
CA CYS A 588 -12.72 17.59 -19.59
C CYS A 588 -12.46 18.37 -18.30
N VAL A 589 -13.22 19.44 -18.07
CA VAL A 589 -13.10 20.30 -16.86
C VAL A 589 -14.30 20.23 -15.94
N ALA A 590 -15.41 19.64 -16.37
CA ALA A 590 -16.67 19.59 -15.61
C ALA A 590 -17.51 18.39 -16.04
N THR A 591 -18.48 18.02 -15.22
CA THR A 591 -19.50 16.99 -15.50
C THR A 591 -20.85 17.65 -15.73
N PRO A 592 -21.61 17.23 -16.75
CA PRO A 592 -21.25 16.30 -17.82
C PRO A 592 -20.31 16.91 -18.87
N CYS A 593 -19.43 16.11 -19.46
CA CYS A 593 -18.53 16.54 -20.53
C CYS A 593 -18.56 15.47 -21.64
N ALA A 594 -19.22 15.79 -22.73
CA ALA A 594 -19.36 14.89 -23.88
C ALA A 594 -18.15 14.88 -24.83
N ARG A 595 -17.30 15.88 -24.77
CA ARG A 595 -16.05 15.98 -25.57
C ARG A 595 -15.00 16.75 -24.80
N PRO A 596 -13.77 16.26 -24.74
CA PRO A 596 -12.63 17.00 -24.19
C PRO A 596 -12.39 18.29 -24.97
N THR A 597 -12.32 19.42 -24.29
CA THR A 597 -12.10 20.74 -24.91
C THR A 597 -11.01 21.55 -24.22
N ALA A 598 -10.62 21.17 -23.02
CA ALA A 598 -9.61 21.87 -22.25
C ALA A 598 -8.22 21.31 -22.55
N LEU A 599 -7.29 22.20 -22.91
CA LEU A 599 -5.93 21.83 -23.27
C LEU A 599 -5.09 21.65 -22.01
N VAL A 600 -4.62 20.42 -21.77
CA VAL A 600 -3.52 20.15 -20.86
C VAL A 600 -2.23 20.47 -21.61
N SER A 601 -1.49 21.46 -21.15
CA SER A 601 -0.27 21.92 -21.80
C SER A 601 0.91 20.99 -21.50
N ALA A 602 1.81 20.85 -22.45
CA ALA A 602 3.12 20.26 -22.18
C ALA A 602 3.84 21.02 -21.06
N GLY A 603 4.42 20.31 -20.11
CA GLY A 603 5.04 20.85 -18.91
C GLY A 603 4.09 20.97 -17.70
N ASN A 604 2.77 20.78 -17.83
CA ASN A 604 1.88 20.67 -16.69
C ASN A 604 2.32 19.50 -15.78
N ARG A 605 2.21 19.73 -14.48
CA ARG A 605 2.54 18.72 -13.47
C ARG A 605 1.48 17.61 -13.47
N LEU A 606 1.93 16.39 -13.27
CA LEU A 606 1.05 15.28 -12.93
C LEU A 606 0.38 15.59 -11.57
N PRO A 607 -0.95 15.45 -11.47
CA PRO A 607 -1.65 15.70 -10.21
C PRO A 607 -1.32 14.64 -9.16
N GLY A 608 -1.58 14.96 -7.89
CA GLY A 608 -1.34 14.06 -6.77
C GLY A 608 0.14 13.97 -6.31
N VAL A 609 1.09 14.59 -7.03
CA VAL A 609 2.54 14.49 -6.75
C VAL A 609 3.06 15.78 -6.11
N PRO A 610 3.54 15.77 -4.85
CA PRO A 610 4.30 16.87 -4.28
C PRO A 610 5.68 16.96 -4.94
N LYS A 611 6.15 18.17 -5.22
CA LYS A 611 7.49 18.38 -5.78
C LYS A 611 8.61 18.11 -4.77
N ASN A 612 8.35 18.41 -3.51
CA ASN A 612 9.24 18.15 -2.37
C ASN A 612 8.44 17.48 -1.28
N ASP A 613 8.98 16.41 -0.74
CA ASP A 613 8.49 15.71 0.44
C ASP A 613 9.66 15.45 1.37
N ALA A 614 9.49 15.68 2.68
CA ALA A 614 10.55 15.47 3.66
C ALA A 614 9.98 14.98 4.98
N SER A 615 10.69 14.10 5.64
CA SER A 615 10.41 13.66 6.99
C SER A 615 11.68 13.65 7.83
N ALA A 616 11.53 13.94 9.11
CA ALA A 616 12.62 13.88 10.09
C ALA A 616 12.05 13.36 11.41
N ALA A 617 12.80 12.50 12.08
CA ALA A 617 12.48 12.02 13.42
C ALA A 617 13.73 12.02 14.29
N LEU A 618 13.57 12.40 15.54
CA LEU A 618 14.62 12.34 16.55
C LEU A 618 14.05 11.64 17.78
N ARG A 619 14.61 10.49 18.12
CA ARG A 619 14.22 9.67 19.26
C ARG A 619 15.33 9.66 20.30
N TRP A 620 14.95 9.73 21.57
CA TRP A 620 15.78 9.52 22.73
C TRP A 620 15.20 8.40 23.60
N GLY A 621 16.06 7.55 24.12
CA GLY A 621 15.67 6.43 24.97
C GLY A 621 15.54 5.12 24.21
N GLU A 622 15.25 4.07 24.93
CA GLU A 622 15.01 2.71 24.46
C GLU A 622 13.61 2.26 24.86
N ASP A 623 13.11 1.17 24.30
CA ASP A 623 11.76 0.67 24.59
C ASP A 623 11.59 0.30 26.08
N VAL A 624 12.66 -0.14 26.74
CA VAL A 624 12.70 -0.33 28.19
C VAL A 624 13.24 0.93 28.87
N GLY A 625 12.47 1.50 29.77
CA GLY A 625 12.73 2.78 30.42
C GLY A 625 11.96 3.94 29.76
N LEU A 626 12.35 5.15 30.09
CA LEU A 626 11.76 6.35 29.51
C LEU A 626 12.31 6.59 28.10
N HIS A 627 11.42 6.82 27.16
CA HIS A 627 11.77 7.25 25.80
C HIS A 627 10.86 8.39 25.35
N ALA A 628 11.34 9.16 24.38
CA ALA A 628 10.58 10.24 23.77
C ALA A 628 11.06 10.46 22.34
N ALA A 629 10.17 10.91 21.47
CA ALA A 629 10.52 11.30 20.12
C ALA A 629 9.82 12.59 19.70
N VAL A 630 10.42 13.26 18.72
CA VAL A 630 9.78 14.35 17.96
C VAL A 630 9.93 14.04 16.49
N ASN A 631 8.90 14.35 15.72
CA ASN A 631 8.90 14.15 14.30
C ASN A 631 8.37 15.38 13.55
N ALA A 632 8.78 15.52 12.30
CA ALA A 632 8.34 16.57 11.41
C ALA A 632 8.10 15.97 10.02
N GLN A 633 7.02 16.39 9.38
CA GLN A 633 6.69 16.02 8.00
C GLN A 633 6.37 17.28 7.19
N TYR A 634 6.96 17.39 6.01
CA TYR A 634 6.73 18.48 5.06
C TYR A 634 6.30 17.93 3.71
N ALA A 635 5.26 18.53 3.12
CA ALA A 635 4.91 18.31 1.72
C ALA A 635 4.70 19.67 1.02
N SER A 636 5.29 19.83 -0.17
CA SER A 636 5.04 21.00 -1.00
C SER A 636 3.62 20.96 -1.60
N ASN A 637 3.20 22.05 -2.24
CA ASN A 637 1.91 22.11 -2.89
C ASN A 637 1.74 21.02 -3.97
N VAL A 638 0.51 20.54 -4.14
CA VAL A 638 0.14 19.45 -5.03
C VAL A 638 -0.89 19.93 -6.03
N ALA A 639 -0.69 19.68 -7.33
CA ALA A 639 -1.73 19.90 -8.34
C ALA A 639 -2.85 18.86 -8.14
N THR A 640 -4.11 19.31 -8.20
CA THR A 640 -5.27 18.44 -7.98
C THR A 640 -5.92 17.98 -9.29
N ASN A 641 -5.54 18.59 -10.40
CA ASN A 641 -6.04 18.23 -11.73
C ASN A 641 -4.97 18.44 -12.79
N ASP A 642 -5.16 17.81 -13.95
CA ASP A 642 -4.25 17.82 -15.09
C ASP A 642 -4.01 19.21 -15.65
N LEU A 643 -4.98 20.11 -15.54
CA LEU A 643 -4.85 21.50 -15.97
C LEU A 643 -4.02 22.37 -15.02
N ASN A 644 -3.70 21.85 -13.82
CA ASN A 644 -3.01 22.57 -12.73
C ASN A 644 -3.73 23.87 -12.29
N THR A 645 -5.04 23.93 -12.44
CA THR A 645 -5.84 25.13 -12.10
C THR A 645 -6.07 25.26 -10.60
N VAL A 646 -6.03 24.14 -9.86
CA VAL A 646 -6.21 24.09 -8.42
C VAL A 646 -5.02 23.38 -7.77
N LEU A 647 -4.46 23.99 -6.73
CA LEU A 647 -3.34 23.43 -5.98
C LEU A 647 -3.75 23.20 -4.52
N ALA A 648 -3.55 22.02 -3.98
CA ALA A 648 -3.57 21.80 -2.54
C ALA A 648 -2.36 22.50 -1.92
N PRO A 649 -2.52 23.29 -0.83
CA PRO A 649 -1.43 24.05 -0.23
C PRO A 649 -0.38 23.15 0.41
N SER A 650 0.87 23.62 0.47
CA SER A 650 1.95 22.98 1.23
C SER A 650 1.66 23.02 2.73
N TYR A 651 2.22 22.04 3.45
CA TYR A 651 2.12 22.01 4.91
C TYR A 651 3.39 21.46 5.56
N THR A 652 3.54 21.78 6.85
CA THR A 652 4.47 21.14 7.75
C THR A 652 3.71 20.73 9.00
N LEU A 653 3.85 19.48 9.40
CA LEU A 653 3.27 18.91 10.61
C LEU A 653 4.39 18.57 11.57
N PHE A 654 4.13 18.73 12.85
CA PHE A 654 5.02 18.30 13.94
C PHE A 654 4.25 17.35 14.85
N GLY A 655 4.90 16.28 15.27
CA GLY A 655 4.41 15.36 16.26
C GLY A 655 5.44 15.16 17.37
N ALA A 656 4.97 14.67 18.51
CA ALA A 656 5.82 14.29 19.62
C ALA A 656 5.19 13.10 20.35
N ASP A 657 6.02 12.21 20.85
CA ASP A 657 5.59 11.11 21.71
C ASP A 657 6.54 10.95 22.90
N ALA A 658 6.04 10.34 23.96
CA ALA A 658 6.81 9.91 25.09
C ALA A 658 6.19 8.64 25.67
N GLY A 659 7.03 7.71 26.06
CA GLY A 659 6.59 6.43 26.59
C GLY A 659 7.50 5.93 27.72
N TYR A 660 7.02 4.94 28.40
CA TYR A 660 7.75 4.23 29.42
C TYR A 660 7.49 2.73 29.35
N GLY A 661 8.56 1.95 29.24
CA GLY A 661 8.51 0.50 29.29
C GLY A 661 9.21 -0.07 30.50
N PHE A 662 8.70 -1.14 31.06
CA PHE A 662 9.41 -1.94 32.05
C PHE A 662 9.26 -3.42 31.74
N GLU A 663 10.28 -4.18 32.11
CA GLU A 663 10.37 -5.60 31.84
C GLU A 663 10.64 -6.36 33.14
N THR A 664 9.95 -7.49 33.30
CA THR A 664 10.14 -8.46 34.37
C THR A 664 10.53 -9.81 33.74
N GLN A 665 10.82 -10.80 34.57
CA GLN A 665 11.10 -12.17 34.07
C GLN A 665 9.91 -12.83 33.37
N ARG A 666 8.68 -12.36 33.60
CA ARG A 666 7.45 -12.97 33.08
C ARG A 666 6.70 -12.08 32.11
N ASP A 667 6.82 -10.78 32.28
CA ASP A 667 5.97 -9.84 31.56
C ASP A 667 6.77 -8.60 31.17
N SER A 668 6.41 -7.96 30.06
CA SER A 668 6.80 -6.57 29.79
C SER A 668 5.54 -5.71 29.62
N VAL A 669 5.62 -4.48 30.09
CA VAL A 669 4.54 -3.49 29.97
C VAL A 669 5.13 -2.21 29.43
N SER A 670 4.52 -1.67 28.39
CA SER A 670 4.86 -0.34 27.87
C SER A 670 3.60 0.51 27.72
N GLY A 671 3.77 1.81 27.89
CA GLY A 671 2.71 2.77 27.63
C GLY A 671 3.27 4.02 27.01
N PHE A 672 2.47 4.70 26.20
CA PHE A 672 2.86 5.92 25.50
C PHE A 672 1.76 6.97 25.49
N LEU A 673 2.18 8.21 25.32
CA LEU A 673 1.39 9.37 24.94
C LEU A 673 1.97 9.93 23.66
N ARG A 674 1.14 10.11 22.62
CA ARG A 674 1.52 10.72 21.34
C ARG A 674 0.64 11.92 21.04
N ILE A 675 1.24 12.95 20.49
CA ILE A 675 0.56 14.14 20.00
C ILE A 675 0.86 14.26 18.51
N ASN A 676 -0.18 14.24 17.71
CA ASN A 676 -0.12 14.48 16.26
C ASN A 676 -0.53 15.93 15.98
N ASN A 677 0.02 16.50 14.90
CA ASN A 677 -0.26 17.86 14.47
C ASN A 677 -0.22 18.89 15.62
N LEU A 678 0.91 18.91 16.33
CA LEU A 678 1.16 19.69 17.58
C LEU A 678 0.77 21.18 17.44
N LEU A 679 0.89 21.75 16.22
CA LEU A 679 0.59 23.15 15.94
C LEU A 679 -0.85 23.38 15.46
N ASN A 680 -1.70 22.37 15.50
CA ASN A 680 -3.09 22.42 15.03
C ASN A 680 -3.21 23.01 13.62
N ARG A 681 -2.37 22.56 12.69
CA ARG A 681 -2.35 23.06 11.32
C ARG A 681 -3.55 22.51 10.54
N HIS A 682 -4.35 23.36 9.91
CA HIS A 682 -5.29 22.92 8.89
C HIS A 682 -4.54 22.60 7.59
N TYR A 683 -4.72 21.41 7.06
CA TYR A 683 -4.01 20.93 5.87
C TYR A 683 -4.85 19.97 5.05
N VAL A 684 -4.48 19.82 3.79
CA VAL A 684 -5.03 18.80 2.89
C VAL A 684 -4.18 17.55 3.04
N GLY A 685 -4.74 16.51 3.64
CA GLY A 685 -4.06 15.24 3.91
C GLY A 685 -3.84 14.45 2.63
N SER A 686 -4.85 14.38 1.76
CA SER A 686 -4.80 13.75 0.44
C SER A 686 -5.63 14.52 -0.58
N VAL A 687 -5.49 14.19 -1.86
CA VAL A 687 -6.24 14.84 -2.94
C VAL A 687 -6.98 13.79 -3.77
N ILE A 688 -8.23 14.10 -4.14
CA ILE A 688 -8.98 13.35 -5.14
C ILE A 688 -8.63 13.99 -6.49
N VAL A 689 -7.87 13.26 -7.29
CA VAL A 689 -7.34 13.77 -8.55
C VAL A 689 -8.44 13.82 -9.61
N ASP A 690 -8.49 14.93 -10.36
CA ASP A 690 -9.42 15.17 -11.48
C ASP A 690 -10.90 14.96 -11.13
N ASP A 691 -11.29 15.18 -9.87
CA ASP A 691 -12.69 15.07 -9.46
C ASP A 691 -13.56 16.10 -10.21
N SER A 692 -14.54 15.58 -10.94
CA SER A 692 -15.41 16.36 -11.81
C SER A 692 -16.30 17.37 -11.06
N ASN A 693 -16.53 17.16 -9.76
CA ASN A 693 -17.29 18.06 -8.89
C ASN A 693 -16.41 19.09 -8.20
N SER A 694 -15.09 19.11 -8.49
CA SER A 694 -14.09 19.98 -7.87
C SER A 694 -13.92 19.75 -6.36
N ARG A 695 -14.31 18.61 -5.83
CA ARG A 695 -14.13 18.16 -4.43
C ARG A 695 -12.76 17.53 -4.25
N TYR A 696 -11.74 18.26 -4.59
CA TYR A 696 -10.37 17.76 -4.62
C TYR A 696 -9.73 17.51 -3.26
N PHE A 697 -10.24 18.15 -2.19
CA PHE A 697 -9.56 18.20 -0.91
C PHE A 697 -10.12 17.19 0.08
N GLU A 698 -9.25 16.31 0.58
CA GLU A 698 -9.50 15.50 1.76
C GLU A 698 -8.69 16.09 2.91
N PRO A 699 -9.34 16.78 3.85
CA PRO A 699 -8.63 17.38 4.98
C PRO A 699 -7.96 16.33 5.86
N GLY A 700 -6.85 16.68 6.46
CA GLY A 700 -6.27 15.92 7.57
C GLY A 700 -6.76 16.47 8.93
N PRO A 701 -6.70 15.64 10.00
CA PRO A 701 -7.16 16.02 11.32
C PRO A 701 -6.33 17.15 11.92
N GLY A 702 -6.93 17.95 12.77
CA GLY A 702 -6.29 18.95 13.59
C GLY A 702 -5.38 18.34 14.67
N PHE A 703 -5.20 19.06 15.77
CA PHE A 703 -4.49 18.57 16.95
C PHE A 703 -5.14 17.30 17.49
N ASP A 704 -4.35 16.24 17.65
CA ASP A 704 -4.81 14.95 18.13
C ASP A 704 -3.87 14.38 19.20
N VAL A 705 -4.45 13.67 20.18
CA VAL A 705 -3.70 13.04 21.29
C VAL A 705 -4.11 11.56 21.36
N MET A 706 -3.10 10.70 21.41
CA MET A 706 -3.27 9.24 21.58
C MET A 706 -2.58 8.78 22.85
N VAL A 707 -3.17 7.79 23.51
CA VAL A 707 -2.55 7.04 24.61
C VAL A 707 -2.66 5.55 24.33
N GLY A 708 -1.61 4.81 24.60
CA GLY A 708 -1.60 3.39 24.37
C GLY A 708 -0.90 2.62 25.49
N VAL A 709 -1.30 1.37 25.68
CA VAL A 709 -0.67 0.43 26.60
C VAL A 709 -0.54 -0.92 25.89
N THR A 710 0.64 -1.50 26.02
CA THR A 710 0.92 -2.86 25.54
C THR A 710 1.44 -3.71 26.69
N VAL A 711 0.94 -4.93 26.78
CA VAL A 711 1.40 -5.93 27.76
C VAL A 711 1.78 -7.19 27.01
N VAL A 712 2.98 -7.70 27.30
CA VAL A 712 3.47 -8.98 26.78
C VAL A 712 3.62 -9.96 27.93
N PHE A 713 2.88 -11.05 27.88
CA PHE A 713 2.99 -12.20 28.80
C PHE A 713 3.94 -13.23 28.16
N LYS A 714 5.03 -13.56 28.89
CA LYS A 714 6.07 -14.49 28.43
C LYS A 714 5.87 -15.90 28.99
#